data_cc3e981949a60fdacce6878d6598df58
#
_entry.id   cc3e981949a60fdacce6878d6598df58
#
_cell.length_a   1.000
_cell.length_b   1.000
_cell.length_c   1.000
_cell.angle_alpha   90.00
_cell.angle_beta   90.00
_cell.angle_gamma   90.00
#
_symmetry.space_group_name_H-M   'P 1'
#
loop_
_entity.id
_entity.type
_entity.pdbx_description
1 polymer ?
#
loop_
_entity_poly.entity_id
_entity_poly.type
_entity_poly.pdbx_seq_one_letter_code
_entity_poly.pdbx_strand_id
1 'polypeptide(L)'
;VLVKSEKNIEEYKLDNGFRVILAPNDKENKVYVNTVYLTGSLNDPKGKGGLAHLLEHLAFKGTQNVKGEEFQRRLDQYTLMTNASTDYYATKYLNIVRPEKNALNEILYLESERMDKLVLQEKFVPSEIEIVKREREIRMDQPFAVLMDQVWKAAYGNQYLGRLPIGDLPELKSIQLNELNQFYRTWYAPNNAVMVISGKFDKTEVLKKIDQYFSPIPARAVPAQVKVPVLDASKIEQRQFTVKKGSDLAKFHIYMNGKNTELQPILALAPSLYTMQPSGPLYKNMVETGISTAVQSATWLDQDFNVVFMGAVYAPSHDAKKVDDALKTGVENSQPFTEAELQRIKNITQNTADTIANDAVALGSRLSDYAVSSQGQWDQYFKDLKTVQGLKLKDTNATLKAFLTASHRISGDILPTPEDQKKAMTLKAEEKPKTLDQSDEQPEPLKDPNVYKQEVTQFMSQSAQQLQKNEQKIQRGELKNGIRYALFPTATRDDKTYATISLDFGDEKALFGKGVTLDLTSYLMLRGSDKHSLQEITDKAIAASGGASVSSNGNGFTIVVQAKKDKFEDFFNFIVDVLKQPKFSQTEFDLAKNQSLSVLDRPYTEPAVVASMTLSKILEIYQPGDLRYHFEPDFAKKQISEVTQPQVKQFYDQFFVTDHAQIAVTGDFDAKKMQKTLQKAFGSWKAKQPYTKVTGQYTVYKAQKVHALSEQREFGSYQSVLALPVGSYHPDAPALIILSHILGNSQLSSRLAQELREKNALVYGFGSGLDLDPDINDGTLSITANYTSGRSAQVSQSVHKVLNELLSKGVTEQEVEAAKADIMKKRVTALEDERNIHGMLTGQLERNKTLLDRAERDQELAKLSKDDVNAAIKKYIKLDQFVEVMADQYGQPQNLK
;
A
#
# COMPACT_ATOMS: atom_id res chain seq x y z
N VAL A 1 -24.67 -28.59 0.50
CA VAL A 1 -24.83 -29.18 -0.85
C VAL A 1 -24.02 -28.37 -1.85
N LEU A 2 -23.26 -29.06 -2.70
CA LEU A 2 -22.52 -28.43 -3.79
C LEU A 2 -23.51 -27.84 -4.80
N VAL A 3 -23.36 -26.54 -5.08
CA VAL A 3 -24.27 -25.79 -5.97
C VAL A 3 -23.60 -25.46 -7.31
N LYS A 4 -22.31 -25.15 -7.30
CA LYS A 4 -21.59 -24.68 -8.48
C LYS A 4 -20.11 -25.00 -8.34
N SER A 5 -19.48 -25.29 -9.49
CA SER A 5 -18.04 -25.51 -9.57
C SER A 5 -17.50 -24.86 -10.82
N GLU A 6 -16.40 -24.13 -10.68
CA GLU A 6 -15.67 -23.51 -11.79
C GLU A 6 -14.17 -23.62 -11.48
N LYS A 7 -13.42 -24.31 -12.36
CA LYS A 7 -12.03 -24.67 -12.10
C LYS A 7 -11.92 -25.48 -10.80
N ASN A 8 -11.11 -25.05 -9.83
CA ASN A 8 -11.02 -25.68 -8.52
C ASN A 8 -11.82 -24.95 -7.44
N ILE A 9 -12.67 -24.00 -7.83
CA ILE A 9 -13.50 -23.20 -6.93
C ILE A 9 -14.89 -23.81 -6.86
N GLU A 10 -15.37 -24.06 -5.65
CA GLU A 10 -16.67 -24.69 -5.41
C GLU A 10 -17.54 -23.84 -4.51
N GLU A 11 -18.82 -23.76 -4.82
CA GLU A 11 -19.82 -23.13 -3.98
C GLU A 11 -20.72 -24.18 -3.33
N TYR A 12 -20.89 -24.06 -2.02
CA TYR A 12 -21.78 -24.90 -1.22
C TYR A 12 -22.88 -24.03 -0.62
N LYS A 13 -24.07 -24.61 -0.45
CA LYS A 13 -25.21 -23.96 0.18
C LYS A 13 -25.75 -24.84 1.29
N LEU A 14 -25.88 -24.29 2.49
CA LEU A 14 -26.52 -24.93 3.63
C LEU A 14 -28.04 -24.83 3.53
N ASP A 15 -28.75 -25.66 4.30
CA ASP A 15 -30.22 -25.65 4.31
C ASP A 15 -30.81 -24.32 4.77
N ASN A 16 -30.11 -23.58 5.64
CA ASN A 16 -30.50 -22.25 6.09
C ASN A 16 -30.23 -21.13 5.05
N GLY A 17 -29.72 -21.48 3.86
CA GLY A 17 -29.43 -20.53 2.80
C GLY A 17 -28.02 -19.94 2.82
N PHE A 18 -27.20 -20.26 3.82
CA PHE A 18 -25.82 -19.77 3.89
C PHE A 18 -24.98 -20.33 2.74
N ARG A 19 -24.28 -19.45 2.03
CA ARG A 19 -23.48 -19.78 0.84
C ARG A 19 -21.99 -19.64 1.20
N VAL A 20 -21.22 -20.65 0.78
CA VAL A 20 -19.79 -20.70 1.03
C VAL A 20 -19.07 -20.99 -0.29
N ILE A 21 -18.10 -20.16 -0.62
CA ILE A 21 -17.26 -20.29 -1.81
C ILE A 21 -15.87 -20.67 -1.35
N LEU A 22 -15.38 -21.83 -1.81
CA LEU A 22 -14.09 -22.38 -1.42
C LEU A 22 -13.13 -22.39 -2.61
N ALA A 23 -11.98 -21.72 -2.45
CA ALA A 23 -10.90 -21.66 -3.44
C ALA A 23 -9.58 -22.12 -2.82
N PRO A 24 -9.35 -23.45 -2.72
CA PRO A 24 -8.13 -23.98 -2.11
C PRO A 24 -6.90 -23.73 -2.98
N ASN A 25 -5.77 -23.42 -2.35
CA ASN A 25 -4.49 -23.20 -3.00
C ASN A 25 -3.35 -23.69 -2.09
N ASP A 26 -2.79 -24.84 -2.40
CA ASP A 26 -1.76 -25.51 -1.60
C ASP A 26 -0.42 -24.76 -1.60
N LYS A 27 -0.19 -23.87 -2.55
CA LYS A 27 1.03 -23.06 -2.67
C LYS A 27 1.02 -21.85 -1.74
N GLU A 28 -0.14 -21.54 -1.15
CA GLU A 28 -0.28 -20.42 -0.22
C GLU A 28 0.15 -20.78 1.20
N ASN A 29 0.45 -19.75 1.99
CA ASN A 29 0.82 -19.87 3.40
C ASN A 29 -0.18 -19.15 4.31
N LYS A 30 -1.34 -18.80 3.80
CA LYS A 30 -2.38 -18.06 4.52
C LYS A 30 -3.75 -18.41 3.99
N VAL A 31 -4.78 -18.02 4.74
CA VAL A 31 -6.17 -18.22 4.36
C VAL A 31 -6.92 -16.89 4.42
N TYR A 32 -7.52 -16.53 3.31
CA TYR A 32 -8.44 -15.40 3.21
C TYR A 32 -9.83 -15.90 3.59
N VAL A 33 -10.46 -15.28 4.58
CA VAL A 33 -11.83 -15.57 5.01
C VAL A 33 -12.60 -14.26 5.03
N ASN A 34 -13.57 -14.12 4.14
CA ASN A 34 -14.39 -12.91 4.07
C ASN A 34 -15.87 -13.28 4.21
N THR A 35 -16.49 -12.80 5.28
CA THR A 35 -17.93 -12.96 5.49
C THR A 35 -18.62 -11.70 4.95
N VAL A 36 -19.42 -11.88 3.92
CA VAL A 36 -20.11 -10.81 3.21
C VAL A 36 -21.58 -10.85 3.53
N TYR A 37 -22.10 -9.82 4.19
CA TYR A 37 -23.54 -9.64 4.38
C TYR A 37 -24.05 -8.74 3.27
N LEU A 38 -25.10 -9.18 2.58
CA LEU A 38 -25.69 -8.46 1.44
C LEU A 38 -26.60 -7.34 1.94
N THR A 39 -26.03 -6.48 2.76
CA THR A 39 -26.67 -5.29 3.32
C THR A 39 -25.62 -4.21 3.55
N GLY A 40 -25.96 -2.99 3.21
CA GLY A 40 -25.08 -1.84 3.36
C GLY A 40 -25.88 -0.57 3.62
N SER A 41 -25.28 0.57 3.31
CA SER A 41 -25.91 1.87 3.59
C SER A 41 -27.22 2.11 2.84
N LEU A 42 -27.44 1.43 1.70
CA LEU A 42 -28.74 1.52 1.01
C LEU A 42 -29.90 1.04 1.88
N ASN A 43 -29.65 0.17 2.85
CA ASN A 43 -30.66 -0.35 3.77
C ASN A 43 -30.78 0.49 5.05
N ASP A 44 -29.99 1.56 5.22
CA ASP A 44 -30.15 2.46 6.36
C ASP A 44 -31.58 3.03 6.39
N PRO A 45 -32.27 3.01 7.55
CA PRO A 45 -33.57 3.63 7.65
C PRO A 45 -33.52 5.13 7.33
N LYS A 46 -34.64 5.67 6.88
CA LYS A 46 -34.74 7.10 6.57
C LYS A 46 -34.37 7.95 7.79
N GLY A 47 -33.52 8.94 7.60
CA GLY A 47 -33.04 9.81 8.68
C GLY A 47 -32.01 9.16 9.60
N LYS A 48 -31.55 7.95 9.29
CA LYS A 48 -30.58 7.18 10.09
C LYS A 48 -29.35 6.77 9.26
N GLY A 49 -28.89 7.66 8.40
CA GLY A 49 -27.71 7.45 7.59
C GLY A 49 -26.49 7.15 8.45
N GLY A 50 -25.73 6.11 8.04
CA GLY A 50 -24.55 5.63 8.78
C GLY A 50 -24.84 4.49 9.76
N LEU A 51 -26.09 4.05 9.86
CA LEU A 51 -26.46 2.99 10.81
C LEU A 51 -25.76 1.67 10.49
N ALA A 52 -25.76 1.25 9.23
CA ALA A 52 -25.08 0.01 8.81
C ALA A 52 -23.58 0.04 9.15
N HIS A 53 -22.92 1.16 8.93
CA HIS A 53 -21.50 1.36 9.23
C HIS A 53 -21.24 1.40 10.74
N LEU A 54 -22.11 2.07 11.51
CA LEU A 54 -21.99 2.08 12.98
C LEU A 54 -22.16 0.68 13.55
N LEU A 55 -23.09 -0.11 13.02
CA LEU A 55 -23.25 -1.52 13.41
C LEU A 55 -21.97 -2.33 13.15
N GLU A 56 -21.32 -2.08 12.01
CA GLU A 56 -20.03 -2.73 11.70
C GLU A 56 -18.99 -2.47 12.79
N HIS A 57 -18.88 -1.23 13.27
CA HIS A 57 -17.98 -0.88 14.38
C HIS A 57 -18.35 -1.63 15.67
N LEU A 58 -19.62 -1.70 15.98
CA LEU A 58 -20.11 -2.39 17.18
C LEU A 58 -19.99 -3.90 17.09
N ALA A 59 -19.86 -4.45 15.88
CA ALA A 59 -19.74 -5.89 15.64
C ALA A 59 -18.40 -6.51 16.11
N PHE A 60 -17.50 -5.68 16.62
CA PHE A 60 -16.24 -6.12 17.25
C PHE A 60 -16.30 -6.14 18.79
N LYS A 61 -17.44 -5.78 19.38
CA LYS A 61 -17.56 -5.55 20.82
C LYS A 61 -18.10 -6.73 21.61
N GLY A 62 -18.20 -7.92 21.01
CA GLY A 62 -18.53 -9.15 21.69
C GLY A 62 -19.85 -9.78 21.29
N THR A 63 -19.97 -11.05 21.66
CA THR A 63 -21.14 -11.90 21.42
C THR A 63 -21.60 -12.52 22.72
N GLN A 64 -22.70 -13.30 22.68
CA GLN A 64 -23.23 -13.96 23.89
C GLN A 64 -22.20 -14.90 24.53
N ASN A 65 -21.44 -15.63 23.75
CA ASN A 65 -20.48 -16.63 24.22
C ASN A 65 -19.04 -16.13 24.28
N VAL A 66 -18.71 -15.05 23.58
CA VAL A 66 -17.36 -14.47 23.56
C VAL A 66 -17.51 -12.98 23.88
N LYS A 67 -17.34 -12.66 25.15
CA LYS A 67 -17.68 -11.32 25.65
C LYS A 67 -16.58 -10.29 25.38
N GLY A 68 -17.00 -9.12 24.96
CA GLY A 68 -16.23 -7.88 24.93
C GLY A 68 -14.84 -8.01 24.35
N GLU A 69 -13.87 -7.74 25.16
CA GLU A 69 -12.45 -7.69 24.81
C GLU A 69 -11.90 -9.05 24.33
N GLU A 70 -12.46 -10.15 24.82
CA GLU A 70 -12.06 -11.49 24.41
C GLU A 70 -12.32 -11.71 22.91
N PHE A 71 -13.42 -11.18 22.37
CA PHE A 71 -13.74 -11.32 20.95
C PHE A 71 -12.64 -10.71 20.07
N GLN A 72 -12.28 -9.46 20.33
CA GLN A 72 -11.22 -8.76 19.59
C GLN A 72 -9.86 -9.43 19.80
N ARG A 73 -9.56 -9.85 21.03
CA ARG A 73 -8.32 -10.54 21.37
C ARG A 73 -8.16 -11.84 20.58
N ARG A 74 -9.22 -12.63 20.48
CA ARG A 74 -9.20 -13.89 19.73
C ARG A 74 -9.06 -13.63 18.22
N LEU A 75 -9.73 -12.61 17.69
CA LEU A 75 -9.50 -12.20 16.30
C LEU A 75 -8.02 -11.86 16.05
N ASP A 76 -7.44 -11.04 16.89
CA ASP A 76 -6.04 -10.61 16.75
C ASP A 76 -5.05 -11.77 16.91
N GLN A 77 -5.35 -12.70 17.80
CA GLN A 77 -4.50 -13.86 18.05
C GLN A 77 -4.37 -14.79 16.85
N TYR A 78 -5.46 -14.99 16.11
CA TYR A 78 -5.53 -15.98 15.04
C TYR A 78 -5.43 -15.39 13.63
N THR A 79 -5.31 -14.06 13.50
CA THR A 79 -5.22 -13.41 12.20
C THR A 79 -3.91 -12.66 12.01
N LEU A 80 -3.45 -12.60 10.76
CA LEU A 80 -2.40 -11.68 10.33
C LEU A 80 -2.99 -10.27 10.13
N MET A 81 -4.26 -10.22 9.70
CA MET A 81 -5.01 -8.98 9.50
C MET A 81 -6.49 -9.28 9.70
N THR A 82 -7.17 -8.42 10.41
CA THR A 82 -8.63 -8.40 10.49
C THR A 82 -9.10 -6.99 10.16
N ASN A 83 -10.14 -6.90 9.36
CA ASN A 83 -10.70 -5.62 8.93
C ASN A 83 -12.17 -5.77 8.57
N ALA A 84 -12.87 -4.66 8.50
CA ALA A 84 -14.25 -4.64 8.06
C ALA A 84 -14.51 -3.42 7.18
N SER A 85 -15.55 -3.49 6.36
CA SER A 85 -15.96 -2.38 5.52
C SER A 85 -17.45 -2.41 5.28
N THR A 86 -18.04 -1.22 5.15
CA THR A 86 -19.43 -1.03 4.77
C THR A 86 -19.48 -0.14 3.53
N ASP A 87 -20.06 -0.64 2.45
CA ASP A 87 -20.36 0.16 1.28
C ASP A 87 -21.88 0.30 1.11
N TYR A 88 -22.31 0.72 -0.06
CA TYR A 88 -23.75 0.88 -0.34
C TYR A 88 -24.50 -0.45 -0.33
N TYR A 89 -23.85 -1.54 -0.75
CA TYR A 89 -24.48 -2.83 -1.04
C TYR A 89 -24.18 -3.92 -0.03
N ALA A 90 -23.05 -3.85 0.63
CA ALA A 90 -22.56 -4.94 1.46
C ALA A 90 -21.78 -4.47 2.67
N THR A 91 -21.81 -5.31 3.71
CA THR A 91 -20.92 -5.20 4.88
C THR A 91 -20.03 -6.45 4.91
N LYS A 92 -18.72 -6.24 4.96
CA LYS A 92 -17.73 -7.31 4.84
C LYS A 92 -16.87 -7.38 6.09
N TYR A 93 -16.63 -8.60 6.58
CA TYR A 93 -15.72 -8.88 7.68
C TYR A 93 -14.62 -9.78 7.15
N LEU A 94 -13.45 -9.19 6.98
CA LEU A 94 -12.29 -9.85 6.38
C LEU A 94 -11.29 -10.28 7.44
N ASN A 95 -10.88 -11.55 7.35
CA ASN A 95 -9.81 -12.10 8.17
C ASN A 95 -8.78 -12.76 7.26
N ILE A 96 -7.51 -12.41 7.42
CA ILE A 96 -6.41 -13.15 6.82
C ILE A 96 -5.77 -13.99 7.91
N VAL A 97 -5.93 -15.30 7.79
CA VAL A 97 -5.63 -16.29 8.83
C VAL A 97 -4.40 -17.08 8.43
N ARG A 98 -3.60 -17.50 9.41
CA ARG A 98 -2.51 -18.44 9.17
C ARG A 98 -3.08 -19.83 8.84
N PRO A 99 -2.37 -20.65 8.05
CA PRO A 99 -2.88 -21.98 7.67
C PRO A 99 -2.87 -23.01 8.81
N GLU A 100 -2.71 -22.58 10.04
CA GLU A 100 -2.78 -23.42 11.22
C GLU A 100 -4.23 -23.86 11.46
N LYS A 101 -4.43 -25.15 11.63
CA LYS A 101 -5.77 -25.76 11.74
C LYS A 101 -6.66 -25.09 12.80
N ASN A 102 -6.10 -24.82 13.97
CA ASN A 102 -6.85 -24.19 15.05
C ASN A 102 -7.22 -22.73 14.76
N ALA A 103 -6.35 -21.98 14.07
CA ALA A 103 -6.60 -20.58 13.76
C ALA A 103 -7.83 -20.42 12.86
N LEU A 104 -7.92 -21.20 11.79
CA LEU A 104 -9.07 -21.13 10.88
C LEU A 104 -10.35 -21.55 11.58
N ASN A 105 -10.32 -22.64 12.37
CA ASN A 105 -11.49 -23.09 13.12
C ASN A 105 -11.99 -22.03 14.10
N GLU A 106 -11.09 -21.35 14.80
CA GLU A 106 -11.44 -20.26 15.71
C GLU A 106 -12.08 -19.08 14.99
N ILE A 107 -11.55 -18.69 13.83
CA ILE A 107 -12.13 -17.60 13.05
C ILE A 107 -13.52 -17.96 12.52
N LEU A 108 -13.71 -19.19 12.05
CA LEU A 108 -15.04 -19.66 11.61
C LEU A 108 -16.04 -19.62 12.77
N TYR A 109 -15.61 -20.04 13.95
CA TYR A 109 -16.44 -19.96 15.15
C TYR A 109 -16.82 -18.51 15.50
N LEU A 110 -15.84 -17.59 15.52
CA LEU A 110 -16.08 -16.19 15.85
C LEU A 110 -17.01 -15.52 14.83
N GLU A 111 -16.88 -15.84 13.54
CA GLU A 111 -17.77 -15.30 12.52
C GLU A 111 -19.20 -15.86 12.65
N SER A 112 -19.36 -17.12 13.06
CA SER A 112 -20.68 -17.69 13.35
C SER A 112 -21.36 -17.00 14.54
N GLU A 113 -20.58 -16.68 15.57
CA GLU A 113 -21.04 -15.92 16.74
C GLU A 113 -21.47 -14.51 16.36
N ARG A 114 -20.65 -13.83 15.52
CA ARG A 114 -21.00 -12.49 15.00
C ARG A 114 -22.29 -12.52 14.20
N MET A 115 -22.53 -13.56 13.41
CA MET A 115 -23.72 -13.65 12.57
C MET A 115 -25.00 -13.76 13.40
N ASP A 116 -24.99 -14.52 14.49
CA ASP A 116 -26.21 -14.90 15.20
C ASP A 116 -26.33 -14.31 16.61
N LYS A 117 -25.22 -14.05 17.28
CA LYS A 117 -25.22 -13.82 18.75
C LYS A 117 -24.51 -12.54 19.16
N LEU A 118 -24.46 -11.55 18.30
CA LEU A 118 -23.84 -10.27 18.59
C LEU A 118 -24.58 -9.56 19.75
N VAL A 119 -23.84 -9.03 20.71
CA VAL A 119 -24.37 -8.26 21.83
C VAL A 119 -24.00 -6.80 21.65
N LEU A 120 -24.98 -5.96 21.37
CA LEU A 120 -24.80 -4.52 21.22
C LEU A 120 -25.04 -3.84 22.56
N GLN A 121 -24.07 -3.03 22.99
CA GLN A 121 -24.12 -2.37 24.30
C GLN A 121 -24.20 -0.86 24.14
N GLU A 122 -25.16 -0.23 24.84
CA GLU A 122 -25.39 1.21 24.83
C GLU A 122 -24.13 2.01 25.14
N LYS A 123 -23.30 1.52 26.08
CA LYS A 123 -22.09 2.23 26.53
C LYS A 123 -21.06 2.47 25.42
N PHE A 124 -21.06 1.64 24.36
CA PHE A 124 -20.11 1.81 23.24
C PHE A 124 -20.62 2.72 22.13
N VAL A 125 -21.93 3.02 22.11
CA VAL A 125 -22.53 3.80 21.01
C VAL A 125 -21.94 5.22 20.92
N PRO A 126 -21.86 6.02 22.00
CA PRO A 126 -21.29 7.36 21.91
C PRO A 126 -19.82 7.38 21.49
N SER A 127 -19.00 6.49 22.01
CA SER A 127 -17.58 6.41 21.67
C SER A 127 -17.36 5.98 20.24
N GLU A 128 -18.14 5.03 19.71
CA GLU A 128 -18.04 4.63 18.33
C GLU A 128 -18.53 5.71 17.37
N ILE A 129 -19.54 6.49 17.73
CA ILE A 129 -19.96 7.66 16.94
C ILE A 129 -18.83 8.68 16.81
N GLU A 130 -18.07 8.93 17.89
CA GLU A 130 -16.91 9.81 17.84
C GLU A 130 -15.80 9.26 16.93
N ILE A 131 -15.55 7.95 16.94
CA ILE A 131 -14.59 7.31 16.03
C ILE A 131 -15.05 7.45 14.57
N VAL A 132 -16.32 7.21 14.28
CA VAL A 132 -16.91 7.37 12.94
C VAL A 132 -16.81 8.82 12.48
N LYS A 133 -17.05 9.76 13.36
CA LYS A 133 -16.92 11.21 13.07
C LYS A 133 -15.50 11.52 12.59
N ARG A 134 -14.47 11.02 13.28
CA ARG A 134 -13.07 11.22 12.92
C ARG A 134 -12.73 10.54 11.60
N GLU A 135 -13.20 9.33 11.42
CA GLU A 135 -13.03 8.60 10.16
C GLU A 135 -13.61 9.38 8.98
N ARG A 136 -14.78 9.99 9.18
CA ARG A 136 -15.42 10.86 8.18
C ARG A 136 -14.57 12.09 7.89
N GLU A 137 -14.03 12.73 8.93
CA GLU A 137 -13.16 13.91 8.80
C GLU A 137 -11.91 13.57 7.99
N ILE A 138 -11.28 12.43 8.23
CA ILE A 138 -10.12 11.95 7.48
C ILE A 138 -10.49 11.73 6.00
N ARG A 139 -11.60 11.06 5.74
CA ARG A 139 -12.06 10.77 4.37
C ARG A 139 -12.35 12.07 3.62
N MET A 140 -13.03 13.02 4.25
CA MET A 140 -13.42 14.27 3.62
C MET A 140 -12.27 15.30 3.57
N ASP A 141 -11.10 14.96 4.10
CA ASP A 141 -9.87 15.70 3.83
C ASP A 141 -9.30 15.41 2.42
N GLN A 142 -9.75 14.36 1.78
CA GLN A 142 -9.33 14.01 0.42
C GLN A 142 -10.16 14.79 -0.61
N PRO A 143 -9.53 15.63 -1.45
CA PRO A 143 -10.27 16.46 -2.41
C PRO A 143 -11.16 15.66 -3.35
N PHE A 144 -10.69 14.51 -3.81
CA PHE A 144 -11.47 13.65 -4.72
C PHE A 144 -12.70 13.06 -4.04
N ALA A 145 -12.62 12.71 -2.77
CA ALA A 145 -13.78 12.23 -2.01
C ALA A 145 -14.86 13.32 -1.87
N VAL A 146 -14.44 14.57 -1.64
CA VAL A 146 -15.34 15.72 -1.61
C VAL A 146 -16.01 15.93 -2.96
N LEU A 147 -15.25 15.84 -4.05
CA LEU A 147 -15.78 15.97 -5.40
C LEU A 147 -16.85 14.92 -5.68
N MET A 148 -16.56 13.65 -5.37
CA MET A 148 -17.49 12.56 -5.63
C MET A 148 -18.75 12.64 -4.78
N ASP A 149 -18.63 13.08 -3.54
CA ASP A 149 -19.80 13.35 -2.69
C ASP A 149 -20.75 14.38 -3.34
N GLN A 150 -20.19 15.47 -3.87
CA GLN A 150 -20.96 16.50 -4.55
C GLN A 150 -21.63 15.95 -5.83
N VAL A 151 -20.93 15.14 -6.61
CA VAL A 151 -21.45 14.54 -7.84
C VAL A 151 -22.62 13.59 -7.54
N TRP A 152 -22.46 12.71 -6.56
CA TRP A 152 -23.51 11.77 -6.17
C TRP A 152 -24.73 12.47 -5.60
N LYS A 153 -24.55 13.56 -4.84
CA LYS A 153 -25.67 14.37 -4.35
C LYS A 153 -26.40 15.08 -5.48
N ALA A 154 -25.69 15.53 -6.50
CA ALA A 154 -26.35 16.08 -7.70
C ALA A 154 -27.17 15.04 -8.45
N ALA A 155 -26.73 13.77 -8.44
CA ALA A 155 -27.44 12.68 -9.11
C ALA A 155 -28.64 12.16 -8.31
N TYR A 156 -28.53 12.03 -7.00
CA TYR A 156 -29.50 11.33 -6.15
C TYR A 156 -30.06 12.16 -4.99
N GLY A 157 -29.61 13.40 -4.81
CA GLY A 157 -29.94 14.16 -3.61
C GLY A 157 -29.34 13.53 -2.35
N ASN A 158 -30.09 13.51 -1.26
CA ASN A 158 -29.67 12.88 0.01
C ASN A 158 -30.22 11.46 0.15
N GLN A 159 -30.36 10.74 -0.96
CA GLN A 159 -30.89 9.37 -1.01
C GLN A 159 -29.92 8.48 -1.81
N TYR A 160 -30.08 7.18 -1.66
CA TYR A 160 -29.31 6.18 -2.42
C TYR A 160 -27.80 6.46 -2.34
N LEU A 161 -27.11 6.61 -3.47
CA LEU A 161 -25.67 6.87 -3.51
C LEU A 161 -25.29 8.31 -3.14
N GLY A 162 -26.24 9.22 -3.09
CA GLY A 162 -26.04 10.58 -2.59
C GLY A 162 -25.86 10.65 -1.07
N ARG A 163 -26.13 9.54 -0.37
CA ARG A 163 -25.98 9.41 1.08
C ARG A 163 -24.75 8.54 1.35
N LEU A 164 -23.68 9.12 1.89
CA LEU A 164 -22.44 8.40 2.18
C LEU A 164 -22.68 7.24 3.16
N PRO A 165 -22.03 6.08 2.96
CA PRO A 165 -22.12 4.96 3.90
C PRO A 165 -21.74 5.33 5.32
N ILE A 166 -20.75 6.21 5.49
CA ILE A 166 -20.28 6.66 6.79
C ILE A 166 -21.31 7.53 7.54
N GLY A 167 -22.27 8.11 6.83
CA GLY A 167 -23.34 8.94 7.38
C GLY A 167 -22.93 10.37 7.71
N ASP A 168 -23.91 11.16 8.12
CA ASP A 168 -23.72 12.53 8.60
C ASP A 168 -23.89 12.59 10.12
N LEU A 169 -23.17 13.45 10.79
CA LEU A 169 -23.13 13.51 12.25
C LEU A 169 -24.50 13.72 12.92
N PRO A 170 -25.40 14.61 12.44
CA PRO A 170 -26.71 14.76 13.05
C PRO A 170 -27.55 13.46 13.01
N GLU A 171 -27.55 12.75 11.90
CA GLU A 171 -28.26 11.48 11.79
C GLU A 171 -27.62 10.38 12.64
N LEU A 172 -26.28 10.30 12.67
CA LEU A 172 -25.54 9.37 13.51
C LEU A 172 -25.88 9.51 14.99
N LYS A 173 -25.93 10.74 15.49
CA LYS A 173 -26.29 11.02 16.88
C LYS A 173 -27.71 10.64 17.24
N SER A 174 -28.60 10.55 16.26
CA SER A 174 -30.02 10.19 16.45
C SER A 174 -30.24 8.67 16.52
N ILE A 175 -29.21 7.85 16.18
CA ILE A 175 -29.36 6.38 16.12
C ILE A 175 -29.48 5.80 17.52
N GLN A 176 -30.53 4.98 17.70
CA GLN A 176 -30.85 4.33 18.96
C GLN A 176 -30.39 2.87 18.95
N LEU A 177 -30.07 2.30 20.13
CA LEU A 177 -29.64 0.92 20.27
C LEU A 177 -30.69 -0.08 19.72
N ASN A 178 -31.98 0.17 19.95
CA ASN A 178 -33.04 -0.67 19.42
C ASN A 178 -33.09 -0.70 17.89
N GLU A 179 -32.75 0.43 17.23
CA GLU A 179 -32.66 0.52 15.77
C GLU A 179 -31.48 -0.31 15.24
N LEU A 180 -30.35 -0.27 15.94
CA LEU A 180 -29.17 -1.09 15.62
C LEU A 180 -29.47 -2.57 15.76
N ASN A 181 -30.12 -2.97 16.86
CA ASN A 181 -30.54 -4.36 17.08
C ASN A 181 -31.53 -4.84 16.02
N GLN A 182 -32.49 -4.00 15.65
CA GLN A 182 -33.47 -4.33 14.60
C GLN A 182 -32.79 -4.54 13.25
N PHE A 183 -31.87 -3.66 12.89
CA PHE A 183 -31.09 -3.79 11.64
C PHE A 183 -30.28 -5.08 11.64
N TYR A 184 -29.59 -5.37 12.72
CA TYR A 184 -28.80 -6.60 12.90
C TYR A 184 -29.64 -7.85 12.70
N ARG A 185 -30.77 -7.93 13.38
CA ARG A 185 -31.68 -9.10 13.30
C ARG A 185 -32.37 -9.24 11.94
N THR A 186 -32.54 -8.14 11.22
CA THR A 186 -33.16 -8.13 9.89
C THR A 186 -32.23 -8.61 8.81
N TRP A 187 -30.98 -8.14 8.83
CA TRP A 187 -30.08 -8.26 7.70
C TRP A 187 -28.90 -9.23 7.89
N TYR A 188 -28.45 -9.44 9.12
CA TYR A 188 -27.38 -10.39 9.42
C TYR A 188 -27.99 -11.78 9.60
N ALA A 189 -28.13 -12.48 8.48
CA ALA A 189 -28.78 -13.78 8.43
C ALA A 189 -27.99 -14.72 7.53
N PRO A 190 -28.00 -16.04 7.80
CA PRO A 190 -27.29 -16.98 6.92
C PRO A 190 -27.80 -16.95 5.49
N ASN A 191 -29.11 -16.74 5.30
CA ASN A 191 -29.70 -16.61 3.95
C ASN A 191 -29.49 -15.25 3.29
N ASN A 192 -28.73 -14.35 3.89
CA ASN A 192 -28.30 -13.06 3.35
C ASN A 192 -26.78 -12.88 3.43
N ALA A 193 -26.04 -13.97 3.48
CA ALA A 193 -24.60 -13.94 3.65
C ALA A 193 -23.89 -14.91 2.70
N VAL A 194 -22.70 -14.53 2.31
CA VAL A 194 -21.78 -15.35 1.51
C VAL A 194 -20.42 -15.31 2.18
N MET A 195 -19.81 -16.46 2.41
CA MET A 195 -18.45 -16.54 2.92
C MET A 195 -17.52 -17.02 1.81
N VAL A 196 -16.43 -16.29 1.60
CA VAL A 196 -15.39 -16.66 0.63
C VAL A 196 -14.16 -17.08 1.40
N ILE A 197 -13.69 -18.31 1.15
CA ILE A 197 -12.48 -18.85 1.77
C ILE A 197 -11.48 -19.21 0.66
N SER A 198 -10.32 -18.56 0.65
CA SER A 198 -9.31 -18.73 -0.38
C SER A 198 -7.93 -18.91 0.25
N GLY A 199 -7.18 -19.93 -0.17
CA GLY A 199 -5.82 -20.15 0.31
C GLY A 199 -5.55 -21.59 0.72
N LYS A 200 -4.67 -21.75 1.70
CA LYS A 200 -4.21 -23.07 2.14
C LYS A 200 -5.09 -23.62 3.27
N PHE A 201 -5.99 -24.51 2.92
CA PHE A 201 -6.87 -25.16 3.89
C PHE A 201 -7.30 -26.54 3.37
N ASP A 202 -7.73 -27.40 4.30
CA ASP A 202 -8.36 -28.68 3.97
C ASP A 202 -9.86 -28.47 3.78
N LYS A 203 -10.34 -28.70 2.56
CA LYS A 203 -11.73 -28.49 2.17
C LYS A 203 -12.71 -29.32 3.03
N THR A 204 -12.41 -30.58 3.28
CA THR A 204 -13.27 -31.47 4.06
C THR A 204 -13.42 -31.00 5.50
N GLU A 205 -12.32 -30.61 6.13
CA GLU A 205 -12.31 -30.10 7.51
C GLU A 205 -13.06 -28.77 7.59
N VAL A 206 -12.87 -27.88 6.64
CA VAL A 206 -13.55 -26.56 6.59
C VAL A 206 -15.05 -26.75 6.43
N LEU A 207 -15.50 -27.62 5.53
CA LEU A 207 -16.94 -27.88 5.35
C LEU A 207 -17.56 -28.47 6.61
N LYS A 208 -16.86 -29.35 7.29
CA LYS A 208 -17.30 -29.93 8.56
C LYS A 208 -17.48 -28.85 9.63
N LYS A 209 -16.54 -27.93 9.76
CA LYS A 209 -16.61 -26.82 10.72
C LYS A 209 -17.69 -25.81 10.38
N ILE A 210 -17.87 -25.50 9.11
CA ILE A 210 -18.94 -24.61 8.64
C ILE A 210 -20.30 -25.24 8.98
N ASP A 211 -20.48 -26.52 8.70
CA ASP A 211 -21.71 -27.22 9.05
C ASP A 211 -21.96 -27.17 10.56
N GLN A 212 -20.93 -27.44 11.38
CA GLN A 212 -21.02 -27.39 12.83
C GLN A 212 -21.44 -26.03 13.36
N TYR A 213 -20.85 -24.95 12.85
CA TYR A 213 -21.03 -23.60 13.42
C TYR A 213 -22.17 -22.82 12.79
N PHE A 214 -22.43 -22.99 11.49
CA PHE A 214 -23.39 -22.17 10.77
C PHE A 214 -24.73 -22.86 10.50
N SER A 215 -24.79 -24.20 10.37
CA SER A 215 -26.06 -24.91 10.14
C SER A 215 -27.09 -24.72 11.25
N PRO A 216 -26.68 -24.60 12.54
CA PRO A 216 -27.66 -24.34 13.59
C PRO A 216 -28.32 -22.96 13.55
N ILE A 217 -27.76 -22.02 12.81
CA ILE A 217 -28.29 -20.65 12.73
C ILE A 217 -29.55 -20.65 11.86
N PRO A 218 -30.70 -20.20 12.38
CA PRO A 218 -31.93 -20.21 11.60
C PRO A 218 -31.93 -19.15 10.50
N ALA A 219 -32.52 -19.46 9.37
CA ALA A 219 -32.82 -18.50 8.33
C ALA A 219 -33.78 -17.42 8.85
N ARG A 220 -33.68 -16.20 8.34
CA ARG A 220 -34.52 -15.07 8.72
C ARG A 220 -35.34 -14.57 7.52
N ALA A 221 -36.42 -13.84 7.81
CA ALA A 221 -37.21 -13.15 6.78
C ALA A 221 -36.44 -11.87 6.38
N VAL A 222 -35.66 -11.94 5.33
CA VAL A 222 -34.88 -10.81 4.82
C VAL A 222 -35.72 -10.03 3.82
N PRO A 223 -35.87 -8.69 3.99
CA PRO A 223 -36.64 -7.87 3.04
C PRO A 223 -35.97 -7.83 1.66
N ALA A 224 -36.75 -7.44 0.65
CA ALA A 224 -36.23 -7.17 -0.69
C ALA A 224 -35.23 -6.00 -0.63
N GLN A 225 -34.21 -6.06 -1.49
CA GLN A 225 -33.23 -4.98 -1.60
C GLN A 225 -33.85 -3.69 -2.15
N VAL A 226 -33.33 -2.57 -1.73
CA VAL A 226 -33.75 -1.25 -2.21
C VAL A 226 -33.47 -1.13 -3.71
N LYS A 227 -34.47 -0.68 -4.47
CA LYS A 227 -34.31 -0.39 -5.91
C LYS A 227 -33.73 1.01 -6.08
N VAL A 228 -32.52 1.07 -6.61
CA VAL A 228 -31.88 2.36 -6.94
C VAL A 228 -32.45 2.85 -8.28
N PRO A 229 -32.89 4.11 -8.38
CA PRO A 229 -33.34 4.67 -9.67
C PRO A 229 -32.22 4.59 -10.71
N VAL A 230 -32.61 4.37 -11.97
CA VAL A 230 -31.64 4.30 -13.06
C VAL A 230 -30.95 5.64 -13.21
N LEU A 231 -29.62 5.62 -13.17
CA LEU A 231 -28.80 6.81 -13.36
C LEU A 231 -28.82 7.23 -14.83
N ASP A 232 -29.27 8.46 -15.09
CA ASP A 232 -29.20 9.10 -16.40
C ASP A 232 -28.42 10.40 -16.24
N ALA A 233 -27.16 10.38 -16.62
CA ALA A 233 -26.26 11.53 -16.45
C ALA A 233 -26.74 12.75 -17.24
N SER A 234 -27.46 12.56 -18.35
CA SER A 234 -27.98 13.66 -19.16
C SER A 234 -29.01 14.52 -18.40
N LYS A 235 -29.63 13.95 -17.35
CA LYS A 235 -30.61 14.63 -16.50
C LYS A 235 -30.05 15.34 -15.30
N ILE A 236 -28.72 15.21 -15.05
CA ILE A 236 -28.04 15.93 -13.98
C ILE A 236 -27.87 17.39 -14.42
N GLU A 237 -28.50 18.31 -13.68
CA GLU A 237 -28.48 19.72 -14.03
C GLU A 237 -27.13 20.37 -13.81
N GLN A 238 -26.53 20.17 -12.62
CA GLN A 238 -25.20 20.66 -12.32
C GLN A 238 -24.15 19.69 -12.88
N ARG A 239 -23.38 20.16 -13.85
CA ARG A 239 -22.41 19.35 -14.58
C ARG A 239 -20.96 19.78 -14.39
N GLN A 240 -20.74 20.81 -13.56
CA GLN A 240 -19.42 21.35 -13.27
C GLN A 240 -19.28 21.53 -11.76
N PHE A 241 -18.21 20.99 -11.19
CA PHE A 241 -17.91 21.03 -9.77
C PHE A 241 -16.48 21.54 -9.57
N THR A 242 -16.24 22.25 -8.48
CA THR A 242 -14.93 22.74 -8.10
C THR A 242 -14.71 22.49 -6.62
N VAL A 243 -13.58 21.86 -6.28
CA VAL A 243 -13.13 21.64 -4.91
C VAL A 243 -11.80 22.34 -4.71
N LYS A 244 -11.74 23.24 -3.74
CA LYS A 244 -10.54 24.03 -3.39
C LYS A 244 -9.96 23.48 -2.09
N LYS A 245 -9.12 22.44 -2.21
CA LYS A 245 -8.54 21.76 -1.06
C LYS A 245 -7.25 21.05 -1.46
N GLY A 246 -6.26 21.12 -0.60
CA GLY A 246 -4.97 20.49 -0.82
C GLY A 246 -4.00 21.33 -1.64
N SER A 247 -3.07 20.69 -2.30
CA SER A 247 -2.00 21.32 -3.07
C SER A 247 -2.04 21.02 -4.56
N ASP A 248 -2.90 20.12 -5.00
CA ASP A 248 -2.93 19.63 -6.38
C ASP A 248 -3.84 20.47 -7.27
N LEU A 249 -3.43 20.57 -8.53
CA LEU A 249 -4.27 21.01 -9.64
C LEU A 249 -4.64 19.78 -10.45
N ALA A 250 -5.91 19.47 -10.52
CA ALA A 250 -6.40 18.32 -11.27
C ALA A 250 -7.73 18.63 -11.97
N LYS A 251 -7.91 18.03 -13.13
CA LYS A 251 -9.14 18.08 -13.91
C LYS A 251 -9.65 16.66 -14.09
N PHE A 252 -10.94 16.46 -13.82
CA PHE A 252 -11.61 15.18 -14.04
C PHE A 252 -12.78 15.32 -14.98
N HIS A 253 -12.88 14.40 -15.93
CA HIS A 253 -14.10 14.13 -16.69
C HIS A 253 -14.63 12.79 -16.24
N ILE A 254 -15.80 12.82 -15.64
CA ILE A 254 -16.46 11.66 -15.04
C ILE A 254 -17.61 11.27 -15.95
N TYR A 255 -17.44 10.15 -16.66
CA TYR A 255 -18.45 9.61 -17.56
C TYR A 255 -19.28 8.60 -16.78
N MET A 256 -20.56 8.86 -16.65
CA MET A 256 -21.40 8.04 -15.82
C MET A 256 -22.78 7.82 -16.47
N ASN A 257 -23.29 6.63 -16.32
CA ASN A 257 -24.63 6.29 -16.74
C ASN A 257 -25.12 5.06 -15.98
N GLY A 258 -26.39 4.77 -16.14
CA GLY A 258 -27.08 3.72 -15.40
C GLY A 258 -26.75 2.32 -15.83
N LYS A 259 -27.49 1.45 -15.32
CA LYS A 259 -27.52 0.00 -15.31
C LYS A 259 -27.39 -0.64 -16.68
N ASN A 260 -26.17 -0.95 -17.11
CA ASN A 260 -25.91 -1.83 -18.25
C ASN A 260 -24.66 -2.65 -17.99
N THR A 261 -24.84 -3.79 -17.34
CA THR A 261 -23.75 -4.70 -16.95
C THR A 261 -23.07 -5.36 -18.15
N GLU A 262 -23.71 -5.43 -19.30
CA GLU A 262 -23.13 -5.98 -20.52
C GLU A 262 -21.94 -5.15 -21.04
N LEU A 263 -21.90 -3.86 -20.74
CA LEU A 263 -20.82 -2.97 -21.13
C LEU A 263 -19.57 -3.13 -20.24
N GLN A 264 -19.73 -3.68 -19.04
CA GLN A 264 -18.68 -3.64 -18.02
C GLN A 264 -17.36 -4.30 -18.44
N PRO A 265 -17.33 -5.45 -19.11
CA PRO A 265 -16.06 -6.02 -19.57
C PRO A 265 -15.27 -5.09 -20.50
N ILE A 266 -15.95 -4.32 -21.34
CA ILE A 266 -15.30 -3.35 -22.24
C ILE A 266 -14.90 -2.09 -21.46
N LEU A 267 -15.80 -1.55 -20.66
CA LEU A 267 -15.51 -0.33 -19.88
C LEU A 267 -14.34 -0.53 -18.91
N ALA A 268 -14.17 -1.73 -18.37
CA ALA A 268 -13.05 -2.07 -17.49
C ALA A 268 -11.68 -1.96 -18.19
N LEU A 269 -11.64 -1.99 -19.53
CA LEU A 269 -10.42 -1.85 -20.31
C LEU A 269 -10.04 -0.39 -20.55
N ALA A 270 -10.97 0.55 -20.36
CA ALA A 270 -10.77 1.96 -20.69
C ALA A 270 -9.55 2.58 -19.97
N PRO A 271 -9.33 2.39 -18.67
CA PRO A 271 -8.18 2.99 -18.02
C PRO A 271 -6.86 2.68 -18.71
N SER A 272 -6.59 1.42 -19.01
CA SER A 272 -5.35 1.02 -19.68
C SER A 272 -5.30 1.49 -21.13
N LEU A 273 -6.40 1.38 -21.88
CA LEU A 273 -6.45 1.80 -23.29
C LEU A 273 -6.13 3.29 -23.45
N TYR A 274 -6.65 4.14 -22.56
CA TYR A 274 -6.52 5.59 -22.69
C TYR A 274 -5.26 6.17 -22.06
N THR A 275 -4.67 5.54 -21.05
CA THR A 275 -3.54 6.10 -20.29
C THR A 275 -2.23 5.35 -20.44
N MET A 276 -2.22 4.20 -21.10
CA MET A 276 -1.01 3.37 -21.24
C MET A 276 0.11 4.10 -21.97
N GLN A 277 1.33 3.95 -21.48
CA GLN A 277 2.53 4.47 -22.14
C GLN A 277 3.08 3.42 -23.11
N PRO A 278 3.49 3.80 -24.34
CA PRO A 278 3.36 5.12 -24.97
C PRO A 278 2.10 5.30 -25.81
N SER A 279 1.25 4.26 -25.94
CA SER A 279 0.18 4.21 -26.94
C SER A 279 -1.11 4.94 -26.56
N GLY A 280 -1.38 5.18 -25.29
CA GLY A 280 -2.64 5.74 -24.82
C GLY A 280 -2.90 7.17 -25.35
N PRO A 281 -4.14 7.46 -25.82
CA PRO A 281 -4.46 8.79 -26.35
C PRO A 281 -4.23 9.93 -25.35
N LEU A 282 -4.53 9.72 -24.08
CA LEU A 282 -4.31 10.74 -23.05
C LEU A 282 -2.82 10.96 -22.80
N TYR A 283 -2.04 9.89 -22.75
CA TYR A 283 -0.59 10.02 -22.62
C TYR A 283 0.00 10.82 -23.79
N LYS A 284 -0.35 10.46 -25.01
CA LYS A 284 0.16 11.14 -26.22
C LYS A 284 -0.27 12.60 -26.30
N ASN A 285 -1.55 12.88 -26.04
CA ASN A 285 -2.10 14.21 -26.22
C ASN A 285 -1.77 15.17 -25.09
N MET A 286 -1.45 14.67 -23.92
CA MET A 286 -1.33 15.49 -22.71
C MET A 286 0.06 15.45 -22.09
N VAL A 287 0.62 14.25 -21.91
CA VAL A 287 1.92 14.09 -21.26
C VAL A 287 3.07 14.33 -22.23
N GLU A 288 3.07 13.67 -23.39
CA GLU A 288 4.10 13.86 -24.41
C GLU A 288 4.15 15.31 -24.94
N THR A 289 3.00 15.96 -25.00
CA THR A 289 2.90 17.35 -25.49
C THR A 289 3.22 18.40 -24.42
N GLY A 290 3.38 17.98 -23.17
CA GLY A 290 3.63 18.89 -22.05
C GLY A 290 2.40 19.70 -21.61
N ILE A 291 1.20 19.32 -22.00
CA ILE A 291 -0.05 20.01 -21.58
C ILE A 291 -0.35 19.72 -20.11
N SER A 292 -0.03 18.53 -19.64
CA SER A 292 -0.20 18.13 -18.23
C SER A 292 1.02 17.35 -17.75
N THR A 293 1.13 17.21 -16.43
CA THR A 293 2.19 16.42 -15.79
C THR A 293 1.92 14.93 -15.91
N ALA A 294 0.68 14.52 -15.67
CA ALA A 294 0.28 13.12 -15.66
C ALA A 294 -1.19 12.97 -16.02
N VAL A 295 -1.55 11.78 -16.46
CA VAL A 295 -2.94 11.39 -16.72
C VAL A 295 -3.29 10.16 -15.90
N GLN A 296 -4.57 10.03 -15.56
CA GLN A 296 -5.06 8.93 -14.75
C GLN A 296 -6.46 8.54 -15.20
N SER A 297 -6.80 7.29 -15.00
CA SER A 297 -8.13 6.79 -15.29
C SER A 297 -8.46 5.64 -14.33
N ALA A 298 -9.72 5.50 -14.00
CA ALA A 298 -10.25 4.42 -13.19
C ALA A 298 -11.70 4.18 -13.55
N THR A 299 -12.22 3.05 -13.11
CA THR A 299 -13.64 2.71 -13.29
C THR A 299 -14.28 2.38 -11.96
N TRP A 300 -15.57 2.66 -11.87
CA TRP A 300 -16.42 2.14 -10.81
C TRP A 300 -17.65 1.54 -11.50
N LEU A 301 -17.64 0.21 -11.65
CA LEU A 301 -18.65 -0.54 -12.37
C LEU A 301 -19.40 -1.40 -11.36
N ASP A 302 -20.66 -1.14 -11.19
CA ASP A 302 -21.47 -1.81 -10.18
C ASP A 302 -22.83 -2.21 -10.73
N GLN A 303 -23.70 -2.78 -9.90
CA GLN A 303 -24.98 -3.31 -10.34
C GLN A 303 -25.98 -2.25 -10.80
N ASP A 304 -25.86 -1.02 -10.32
CA ASP A 304 -26.81 0.06 -10.63
C ASP A 304 -26.25 1.17 -11.51
N PHE A 305 -24.94 1.18 -11.76
CA PHE A 305 -24.31 2.26 -12.52
C PHE A 305 -22.96 1.83 -13.10
N ASN A 306 -22.52 2.55 -14.11
CA ASN A 306 -21.17 2.50 -14.65
C ASN A 306 -20.56 3.89 -14.61
N VAL A 307 -19.34 4.00 -14.06
CA VAL A 307 -18.58 5.25 -13.99
C VAL A 307 -17.17 5.01 -14.53
N VAL A 308 -16.74 5.87 -15.44
CA VAL A 308 -15.37 5.90 -15.95
C VAL A 308 -14.78 7.27 -15.67
N PHE A 309 -13.70 7.32 -14.90
CA PHE A 309 -12.97 8.54 -14.58
C PHE A 309 -11.84 8.73 -15.57
N MET A 310 -11.73 9.93 -16.13
CA MET A 310 -10.60 10.37 -16.94
C MET A 310 -10.08 11.65 -16.32
N GLY A 311 -8.79 11.68 -15.96
CA GLY A 311 -8.25 12.82 -15.27
C GLY A 311 -6.85 13.18 -15.68
N ALA A 312 -6.47 14.41 -15.38
CA ALA A 312 -5.13 14.94 -15.54
C ALA A 312 -4.71 15.75 -14.33
N VAL A 313 -3.47 15.55 -13.91
CA VAL A 313 -2.80 16.40 -12.91
C VAL A 313 -1.89 17.34 -13.66
N TYR A 314 -1.91 18.62 -13.30
CA TYR A 314 -1.13 19.63 -13.98
C TYR A 314 -0.49 20.60 -12.98
N ALA A 315 0.47 21.39 -13.44
CA ALA A 315 1.20 22.36 -12.65
C ALA A 315 0.62 23.78 -12.83
N PRO A 316 0.92 24.71 -11.93
CA PRO A 316 0.49 26.12 -12.08
C PRO A 316 0.94 26.77 -13.38
N SER A 317 2.05 26.30 -13.95
CA SER A 317 2.57 26.79 -15.25
C SER A 317 1.78 26.31 -16.46
N HIS A 318 0.91 25.32 -16.31
CA HIS A 318 0.07 24.79 -17.37
C HIS A 318 -1.23 25.59 -17.51
N ASP A 319 -1.81 25.56 -18.72
CA ASP A 319 -3.08 26.23 -19.02
C ASP A 319 -4.25 25.26 -18.76
N ALA A 320 -5.06 25.55 -17.75
CA ALA A 320 -6.20 24.73 -17.36
C ALA A 320 -7.21 24.49 -18.50
N LYS A 321 -7.42 25.46 -19.37
CA LYS A 321 -8.32 25.31 -20.52
C LYS A 321 -7.75 24.33 -21.54
N LYS A 322 -6.44 24.36 -21.78
CA LYS A 322 -5.78 23.40 -22.68
C LYS A 322 -5.85 21.99 -22.10
N VAL A 323 -5.74 21.83 -20.78
CA VAL A 323 -5.93 20.56 -20.10
C VAL A 323 -7.35 20.02 -20.34
N ASP A 324 -8.37 20.84 -20.15
CA ASP A 324 -9.76 20.45 -20.38
C ASP A 324 -10.01 20.05 -21.85
N ASP A 325 -9.54 20.88 -22.79
CA ASP A 325 -9.71 20.61 -24.23
C ASP A 325 -8.98 19.31 -24.64
N ALA A 326 -7.78 19.08 -24.12
CA ALA A 326 -7.00 17.88 -24.43
C ALA A 326 -7.65 16.59 -23.86
N LEU A 327 -8.26 16.68 -22.68
CA LEU A 327 -9.05 15.55 -22.15
C LEU A 327 -10.21 15.21 -23.08
N LYS A 328 -10.95 16.20 -23.56
CA LYS A 328 -12.06 15.99 -24.50
C LYS A 328 -11.56 15.38 -25.80
N THR A 329 -10.49 15.93 -26.38
CA THR A 329 -9.93 15.43 -27.63
C THR A 329 -9.40 14.00 -27.46
N GLY A 330 -8.72 13.72 -26.36
CA GLY A 330 -8.14 12.39 -26.11
C GLY A 330 -9.14 11.31 -25.76
N VAL A 331 -10.36 11.67 -25.34
CA VAL A 331 -11.40 10.71 -24.94
C VAL A 331 -12.57 10.74 -25.91
N GLU A 332 -13.28 11.86 -26.03
CA GLU A 332 -14.51 11.95 -26.82
C GLU A 332 -14.28 12.03 -28.32
N ASN A 333 -13.15 12.60 -28.73
CA ASN A 333 -12.77 12.78 -30.13
C ASN A 333 -11.52 12.02 -30.51
N SER A 334 -11.17 10.96 -29.77
CA SER A 334 -9.99 10.15 -30.06
C SER A 334 -10.18 9.31 -31.32
N GLN A 335 -9.06 8.99 -31.98
CA GLN A 335 -9.07 8.01 -33.06
C GLN A 335 -9.46 6.63 -32.51
N PRO A 336 -10.16 5.79 -33.31
CA PRO A 336 -10.48 4.44 -32.89
C PRO A 336 -9.20 3.66 -32.54
N PHE A 337 -9.31 2.77 -31.57
CA PHE A 337 -8.22 1.87 -31.23
C PHE A 337 -7.97 0.86 -32.36
N THR A 338 -6.75 0.35 -32.42
CA THR A 338 -6.31 -0.62 -33.44
C THR A 338 -6.40 -2.04 -32.90
N GLU A 339 -6.33 -3.02 -33.80
CA GLU A 339 -6.30 -4.45 -33.44
C GLU A 339 -5.09 -4.77 -32.54
N ALA A 340 -3.94 -4.17 -32.80
CA ALA A 340 -2.74 -4.36 -31.97
C ALA A 340 -2.95 -3.86 -30.53
N GLU A 341 -3.61 -2.72 -30.36
CA GLU A 341 -3.93 -2.16 -29.04
C GLU A 341 -4.93 -3.04 -28.28
N LEU A 342 -5.95 -3.54 -28.97
CA LEU A 342 -6.91 -4.47 -28.38
C LEU A 342 -6.22 -5.77 -27.96
N GLN A 343 -5.35 -6.33 -28.79
CA GLN A 343 -4.64 -7.56 -28.46
C GLN A 343 -3.70 -7.34 -27.27
N ARG A 344 -3.05 -6.19 -27.19
CA ARG A 344 -2.20 -5.82 -26.06
C ARG A 344 -2.99 -5.80 -24.75
N ILE A 345 -4.18 -5.19 -24.75
CA ILE A 345 -5.00 -5.10 -23.55
C ILE A 345 -5.54 -6.49 -23.14
N LYS A 346 -5.88 -7.34 -24.11
CA LYS A 346 -6.26 -8.74 -23.84
C LYS A 346 -5.12 -9.49 -23.14
N ASN A 347 -3.89 -9.30 -23.60
CA ASN A 347 -2.72 -9.90 -22.99
C ASN A 347 -2.49 -9.42 -21.55
N ILE A 348 -2.63 -8.12 -21.31
CA ILE A 348 -2.55 -7.54 -19.97
C ILE A 348 -3.63 -8.12 -19.05
N THR A 349 -4.85 -8.22 -19.54
CA THR A 349 -5.98 -8.79 -18.77
C THR A 349 -5.72 -10.24 -18.40
N GLN A 350 -5.17 -11.04 -19.32
CA GLN A 350 -4.82 -12.43 -19.04
C GLN A 350 -3.68 -12.52 -18.01
N ASN A 351 -2.65 -11.69 -18.14
CA ASN A 351 -1.53 -11.67 -17.19
C ASN A 351 -2.01 -11.29 -15.77
N THR A 352 -2.90 -10.32 -15.68
CA THR A 352 -3.52 -9.92 -14.41
C THR A 352 -4.34 -11.06 -13.81
N ALA A 353 -5.15 -11.74 -14.63
CA ALA A 353 -5.93 -12.89 -14.20
C ALA A 353 -5.05 -14.04 -13.69
N ASP A 354 -3.93 -14.31 -14.34
CA ASP A 354 -2.97 -15.34 -13.92
C ASP A 354 -2.33 -14.98 -12.56
N THR A 355 -2.00 -13.72 -12.36
CA THR A 355 -1.46 -13.22 -11.09
C THR A 355 -2.50 -13.36 -9.96
N ILE A 356 -3.75 -12.99 -10.23
CA ILE A 356 -4.86 -13.11 -9.27
C ILE A 356 -5.11 -14.58 -8.91
N ALA A 357 -5.09 -15.48 -9.89
CA ALA A 357 -5.31 -16.91 -9.67
C ALA A 357 -4.29 -17.54 -8.72
N ASN A 358 -3.08 -16.99 -8.65
CA ASN A 358 -1.99 -17.49 -7.80
C ASN A 358 -1.90 -16.78 -6.44
N ASP A 359 -2.73 -15.79 -6.18
CA ASP A 359 -2.74 -15.02 -4.93
C ASP A 359 -4.08 -15.22 -4.22
N ALA A 360 -4.05 -15.86 -3.06
CA ALA A 360 -5.27 -16.19 -2.31
C ALA A 360 -6.08 -14.95 -1.92
N VAL A 361 -5.40 -13.88 -1.50
CA VAL A 361 -6.06 -12.63 -1.09
C VAL A 361 -6.69 -11.93 -2.30
N ALA A 362 -5.95 -11.82 -3.40
CA ALA A 362 -6.45 -11.19 -4.62
C ALA A 362 -7.64 -11.95 -5.21
N LEU A 363 -7.54 -13.27 -5.29
CA LEU A 363 -8.63 -14.11 -5.78
C LEU A 363 -9.86 -14.04 -4.87
N GLY A 364 -9.65 -14.19 -3.56
CA GLY A 364 -10.74 -14.09 -2.58
C GLY A 364 -11.46 -12.75 -2.63
N SER A 365 -10.71 -11.66 -2.76
CA SER A 365 -11.27 -10.31 -2.91
C SER A 365 -12.10 -10.19 -4.19
N ARG A 366 -11.58 -10.69 -5.30
CA ARG A 366 -12.28 -10.65 -6.59
C ARG A 366 -13.59 -11.45 -6.54
N LEU A 367 -13.55 -12.66 -5.98
CA LEU A 367 -14.74 -13.49 -5.83
C LEU A 367 -15.77 -12.82 -4.90
N SER A 368 -15.33 -12.18 -3.82
CA SER A 368 -16.20 -11.46 -2.90
C SER A 368 -16.90 -10.28 -3.59
N ASP A 369 -16.17 -9.51 -4.38
CA ASP A 369 -16.71 -8.36 -5.10
C ASP A 369 -17.77 -8.81 -6.12
N TYR A 370 -17.49 -9.86 -6.88
CA TYR A 370 -18.45 -10.40 -7.84
C TYR A 370 -19.67 -11.04 -7.17
N ALA A 371 -19.50 -11.66 -6.00
CA ALA A 371 -20.64 -12.18 -5.25
C ALA A 371 -21.63 -11.08 -4.86
N VAL A 372 -21.15 -9.86 -4.64
CA VAL A 372 -22.01 -8.69 -4.39
C VAL A 372 -22.54 -8.10 -5.70
N SER A 373 -21.67 -7.72 -6.62
CA SER A 373 -22.04 -6.96 -7.83
C SER A 373 -22.87 -7.77 -8.83
N SER A 374 -22.68 -9.09 -8.86
CA SER A 374 -23.41 -10.01 -9.75
C SER A 374 -24.53 -10.76 -9.02
N GLN A 375 -25.03 -10.24 -7.92
CA GLN A 375 -26.14 -10.81 -7.15
C GLN A 375 -25.92 -12.29 -6.78
N GLY A 376 -24.72 -12.58 -6.28
CA GLY A 376 -24.31 -13.90 -5.83
C GLY A 376 -23.67 -14.79 -6.90
N GLN A 377 -23.57 -14.33 -8.14
CA GLN A 377 -22.96 -15.11 -9.23
C GLN A 377 -21.46 -14.80 -9.35
N TRP A 378 -20.68 -15.31 -8.44
CA TRP A 378 -19.25 -15.10 -8.40
C TRP A 378 -18.51 -15.58 -9.65
N ASP A 379 -19.04 -16.58 -10.35
CA ASP A 379 -18.48 -17.12 -11.59
C ASP A 379 -18.58 -16.15 -12.77
N GLN A 380 -19.33 -15.05 -12.63
CA GLN A 380 -19.35 -13.97 -13.61
C GLN A 380 -17.94 -13.41 -13.85
N TYR A 381 -17.08 -13.47 -12.86
CA TYR A 381 -15.66 -13.10 -13.03
C TYR A 381 -15.01 -13.87 -14.19
N PHE A 382 -15.17 -15.19 -14.22
CA PHE A 382 -14.58 -16.02 -15.28
C PHE A 382 -15.28 -15.81 -16.63
N LYS A 383 -16.59 -15.57 -16.61
CA LYS A 383 -17.35 -15.22 -17.82
C LYS A 383 -16.88 -13.88 -18.41
N ASP A 384 -16.60 -12.90 -17.57
CA ASP A 384 -16.08 -11.59 -18.00
C ASP A 384 -14.68 -11.73 -18.62
N LEU A 385 -13.79 -12.52 -18.02
CA LEU A 385 -12.48 -12.81 -18.60
C LEU A 385 -12.59 -13.44 -19.98
N LYS A 386 -13.49 -14.40 -20.16
CA LYS A 386 -13.75 -15.04 -21.44
C LYS A 386 -14.31 -14.06 -22.47
N THR A 387 -15.21 -13.20 -22.04
CA THR A 387 -15.78 -12.14 -22.87
C THR A 387 -14.69 -11.21 -23.40
N VAL A 388 -13.77 -10.79 -22.56
CA VAL A 388 -12.64 -9.93 -22.96
C VAL A 388 -11.80 -10.59 -24.06
N GLN A 389 -11.46 -11.87 -23.91
CA GLN A 389 -10.67 -12.60 -24.92
C GLN A 389 -11.38 -12.72 -26.26
N GLY A 390 -12.70 -12.74 -26.26
CA GLY A 390 -13.53 -12.81 -27.46
C GLY A 390 -13.95 -11.48 -28.07
N LEU A 391 -13.53 -10.34 -27.49
CA LEU A 391 -13.94 -9.03 -28.00
C LEU A 391 -13.43 -8.78 -29.42
N LYS A 392 -14.33 -8.17 -30.23
CA LYS A 392 -14.01 -7.71 -31.58
C LYS A 392 -13.75 -6.19 -31.53
N LEU A 393 -12.80 -5.76 -32.33
CA LEU A 393 -12.38 -4.36 -32.38
C LEU A 393 -13.54 -3.40 -32.68
N LYS A 394 -14.38 -3.74 -33.65
CA LYS A 394 -15.53 -2.91 -34.04
C LYS A 394 -16.48 -2.66 -32.86
N ASP A 395 -16.81 -3.71 -32.13
CA ASP A 395 -17.74 -3.63 -30.99
C ASP A 395 -17.13 -2.87 -29.82
N THR A 396 -15.84 -3.09 -29.57
CA THR A 396 -15.09 -2.39 -28.52
C THR A 396 -15.05 -0.88 -28.76
N ASN A 397 -14.68 -0.48 -29.96
CA ASN A 397 -14.66 0.95 -30.35
C ASN A 397 -16.05 1.59 -30.30
N ALA A 398 -17.06 0.88 -30.75
CA ALA A 398 -18.45 1.37 -30.75
C ALA A 398 -18.95 1.59 -29.32
N THR A 399 -18.67 0.66 -28.40
CA THR A 399 -19.09 0.75 -26.99
C THR A 399 -18.40 1.92 -26.29
N LEU A 400 -17.08 2.07 -26.46
CA LEU A 400 -16.33 3.15 -25.84
C LEU A 400 -16.81 4.51 -26.36
N LYS A 401 -17.01 4.65 -27.65
CA LYS A 401 -17.52 5.88 -28.26
C LYS A 401 -18.93 6.24 -27.75
N ALA A 402 -19.80 5.26 -27.60
CA ALA A 402 -21.16 5.47 -27.13
C ALA A 402 -21.23 5.86 -25.64
N PHE A 403 -20.34 5.32 -24.82
CA PHE A 403 -20.33 5.62 -23.38
C PHE A 403 -19.57 6.90 -23.05
N LEU A 404 -18.42 7.12 -23.66
CA LEU A 404 -17.55 8.27 -23.39
C LEU A 404 -17.95 9.49 -24.23
N THR A 405 -19.15 10.01 -23.97
CA THR A 405 -19.77 11.13 -24.69
C THR A 405 -20.02 12.33 -23.77
N ALA A 406 -20.21 13.49 -24.38
CA ALA A 406 -20.52 14.73 -23.65
C ALA A 406 -21.79 14.61 -22.76
N SER A 407 -22.80 13.86 -23.22
CA SER A 407 -24.04 13.69 -22.45
C SER A 407 -23.86 12.92 -21.16
N HIS A 408 -22.83 12.07 -21.06
CA HIS A 408 -22.50 11.31 -19.86
C HIS A 408 -21.46 12.01 -18.98
N ARG A 409 -20.83 13.09 -19.47
CA ARG A 409 -19.70 13.73 -18.80
C ARG A 409 -20.14 14.71 -17.72
N ILE A 410 -19.61 14.52 -16.53
CA ILE A 410 -19.63 15.50 -15.43
C ILE A 410 -18.18 15.96 -15.25
N SER A 411 -17.94 17.27 -15.17
CA SER A 411 -16.61 17.83 -15.02
C SER A 411 -16.33 18.24 -13.58
N GLY A 412 -15.11 17.97 -13.10
CA GLY A 412 -14.68 18.36 -11.78
C GLY A 412 -13.28 18.97 -11.80
N ASP A 413 -13.11 20.06 -11.07
CA ASP A 413 -11.83 20.70 -10.85
C ASP A 413 -11.41 20.53 -9.40
N ILE A 414 -10.15 20.17 -9.20
CA ILE A 414 -9.50 20.22 -7.90
C ILE A 414 -8.43 21.32 -7.97
N LEU A 415 -8.57 22.31 -7.10
CA LEU A 415 -7.68 23.46 -7.00
C LEU A 415 -7.07 23.52 -5.59
N PRO A 416 -5.91 24.17 -5.42
CA PRO A 416 -5.30 24.28 -4.11
C PRO A 416 -6.15 25.08 -3.12
N THR A 417 -5.91 24.84 -1.84
CA THR A 417 -6.50 25.65 -0.76
C THR A 417 -6.15 27.13 -0.97
N PRO A 418 -7.13 28.07 -0.89
CA PRO A 418 -6.87 29.49 -1.06
C PRO A 418 -5.93 30.06 -0.01
N GLU A 419 -5.08 31.02 -0.38
CA GLU A 419 -4.10 31.65 0.51
C GLU A 419 -4.72 32.39 1.71
N ASP A 420 -5.90 33.01 1.54
CA ASP A 420 -6.61 33.69 2.61
C ASP A 420 -7.07 32.71 3.70
N GLN A 421 -7.45 31.48 3.33
CA GLN A 421 -7.80 30.44 4.31
C GLN A 421 -6.57 29.95 5.06
N LYS A 422 -5.41 29.87 4.43
CA LYS A 422 -4.14 29.52 5.08
C LYS A 422 -3.76 30.60 6.12
N LYS A 423 -3.92 31.87 5.79
CA LYS A 423 -3.65 32.97 6.72
C LYS A 423 -4.59 32.95 7.92
N ALA A 424 -5.88 32.68 7.70
CA ALA A 424 -6.87 32.61 8.79
C ALA A 424 -6.52 31.47 9.77
N MET A 425 -5.98 30.33 9.26
CA MET A 425 -5.56 29.18 10.08
C MET A 425 -4.39 29.52 11.01
N THR A 426 -3.44 30.36 10.60
CA THR A 426 -2.31 30.77 11.44
C THR A 426 -2.71 31.66 12.62
N LEU A 427 -3.88 32.27 12.55
CA LEU A 427 -4.40 33.17 13.63
C LEU A 427 -5.23 32.42 14.67
N LYS A 428 -5.60 31.17 14.44
CA LYS A 428 -6.37 30.35 15.38
C LYS A 428 -5.47 29.84 16.51
N ALA A 429 -5.96 29.91 17.74
CA ALA A 429 -5.32 29.28 18.88
C ALA A 429 -5.48 27.74 18.77
N GLU A 430 -4.47 27.02 19.24
CA GLU A 430 -4.53 25.56 19.37
C GLU A 430 -5.70 25.18 20.29
N GLU A 431 -6.51 24.22 19.86
CA GLU A 431 -7.66 23.78 20.64
C GLU A 431 -7.21 23.06 21.92
N LYS A 432 -7.96 23.34 23.02
CA LYS A 432 -7.76 22.58 24.26
C LYS A 432 -8.24 21.14 24.07
N PRO A 433 -7.60 20.17 24.73
CA PRO A 433 -7.98 18.76 24.63
C PRO A 433 -9.42 18.55 25.06
N LYS A 434 -10.21 17.91 24.21
CA LYS A 434 -11.45 17.30 24.65
C LYS A 434 -11.08 15.99 25.31
N THR A 435 -11.49 15.82 26.57
CA THR A 435 -11.41 14.52 27.23
C THR A 435 -12.39 13.61 26.51
N LEU A 436 -11.88 12.67 25.75
CA LEU A 436 -12.71 11.61 25.19
C LEU A 436 -12.93 10.58 26.30
N ASP A 437 -14.17 10.11 26.44
CA ASP A 437 -14.44 8.96 27.27
C ASP A 437 -13.54 7.83 26.77
N GLN A 438 -12.69 7.33 27.66
CA GLN A 438 -11.79 6.25 27.36
C GLN A 438 -12.61 5.02 27.03
N SER A 439 -12.24 4.31 25.93
CA SER A 439 -12.77 2.99 25.72
C SER A 439 -12.34 2.12 26.89
N ASP A 440 -13.23 1.27 27.38
CA ASP A 440 -12.90 0.27 28.42
C ASP A 440 -11.97 -0.82 27.87
N GLU A 441 -11.49 -0.70 26.63
CA GLU A 441 -10.56 -1.64 26.02
C GLU A 441 -9.22 -1.54 26.73
N GLN A 442 -8.97 -2.49 27.61
CA GLN A 442 -7.66 -2.68 28.20
C GLN A 442 -6.77 -3.41 27.19
N PRO A 443 -5.48 -3.03 27.07
CA PRO A 443 -4.56 -3.84 26.30
C PRO A 443 -4.53 -5.25 26.85
N GLU A 444 -4.36 -6.24 25.96
CA GLU A 444 -4.23 -7.63 26.38
C GLU A 444 -3.10 -7.73 27.41
N PRO A 445 -3.36 -8.27 28.61
CA PRO A 445 -2.30 -8.46 29.60
C PRO A 445 -1.25 -9.41 29.02
N LEU A 446 0.01 -9.03 29.16
CA LEU A 446 1.12 -9.87 28.74
C LEU A 446 1.10 -11.19 29.52
N LYS A 447 1.42 -12.27 28.82
CA LYS A 447 1.51 -13.60 29.40
C LYS A 447 2.75 -13.72 30.29
N ASP A 448 2.84 -14.83 31.03
CA ASP A 448 4.04 -15.16 31.78
C ASP A 448 5.26 -15.16 30.83
N PRO A 449 6.41 -14.59 31.24
CA PRO A 449 7.61 -14.56 30.40
C PRO A 449 8.06 -15.93 29.89
N ASN A 450 7.83 -17.00 30.65
CA ASN A 450 8.21 -18.36 30.24
C ASN A 450 7.43 -18.85 29.01
N VAL A 451 6.18 -18.42 28.83
CA VAL A 451 5.39 -18.74 27.63
C VAL A 451 6.05 -18.15 26.40
N TYR A 452 6.44 -16.88 26.48
CA TYR A 452 7.14 -16.22 25.39
C TYR A 452 8.54 -16.82 25.13
N LYS A 453 9.28 -17.19 26.17
CA LYS A 453 10.58 -17.85 26.01
C LYS A 453 10.47 -19.17 25.24
N GLN A 454 9.44 -19.94 25.48
CA GLN A 454 9.16 -21.16 24.70
C GLN A 454 8.86 -20.84 23.25
N GLU A 455 8.04 -19.82 22.98
CA GLU A 455 7.71 -19.35 21.63
C GLU A 455 8.98 -18.86 20.89
N VAL A 456 9.83 -18.09 21.57
CA VAL A 456 11.11 -17.61 21.02
C VAL A 456 11.97 -18.78 20.58
N THR A 457 12.15 -19.78 21.44
CA THR A 457 12.93 -20.98 21.15
C THR A 457 12.37 -21.73 19.94
N GLN A 458 11.04 -21.91 19.91
CA GLN A 458 10.36 -22.62 18.82
C GLN A 458 10.52 -21.88 17.49
N PHE A 459 10.18 -20.59 17.44
CA PHE A 459 10.22 -19.80 16.20
C PHE A 459 11.65 -19.59 15.70
N MET A 460 12.59 -19.35 16.62
CA MET A 460 14.02 -19.23 16.26
C MET A 460 14.55 -20.53 15.63
N SER A 461 14.19 -21.68 16.19
CA SER A 461 14.56 -22.99 15.65
C SER A 461 13.96 -23.19 14.24
N GLN A 462 12.67 -22.89 14.07
CA GLN A 462 12.00 -22.98 12.76
C GLN A 462 12.65 -22.06 11.73
N SER A 463 12.92 -20.82 12.09
CA SER A 463 13.59 -19.84 11.23
C SER A 463 14.97 -20.32 10.83
N ALA A 464 15.78 -20.78 11.79
CA ALA A 464 17.14 -21.26 11.53
C ALA A 464 17.17 -22.48 10.60
N GLN A 465 16.25 -23.43 10.81
CA GLN A 465 16.11 -24.60 9.94
C GLN A 465 15.70 -24.22 8.52
N GLN A 466 14.77 -23.29 8.38
CA GLN A 466 14.31 -22.82 7.08
C GLN A 466 15.42 -22.06 6.34
N LEU A 467 16.16 -21.22 7.03
CA LEU A 467 17.32 -20.50 6.46
C LEU A 467 18.41 -21.47 6.00
N GLN A 468 18.73 -22.49 6.82
CA GLN A 468 19.71 -23.50 6.45
C GLN A 468 19.27 -24.33 5.26
N LYS A 469 18.00 -24.76 5.22
CA LYS A 469 17.42 -25.51 4.11
C LYS A 469 17.48 -24.71 2.80
N ASN A 470 17.16 -23.41 2.85
CA ASN A 470 17.23 -22.53 1.69
C ASN A 470 18.68 -22.29 1.26
N GLU A 471 19.61 -22.07 2.21
CA GLU A 471 21.02 -21.85 1.90
C GLU A 471 21.64 -23.07 1.18
N GLN A 472 21.23 -24.28 1.55
CA GLN A 472 21.69 -25.50 0.89
C GLN A 472 21.29 -25.59 -0.58
N LYS A 473 20.20 -24.93 -0.96
CA LYS A 473 19.73 -24.86 -2.35
C LYS A 473 20.43 -23.78 -3.16
N ILE A 474 21.03 -22.81 -2.50
CA ILE A 474 21.63 -21.64 -3.16
C ILE A 474 23.02 -22.03 -3.70
N GLN A 475 23.24 -21.74 -4.98
CA GLN A 475 24.55 -21.88 -5.60
C GLN A 475 25.20 -20.51 -5.69
N ARG A 476 26.32 -20.36 -4.99
CA ARG A 476 27.09 -19.12 -4.92
C ARG A 476 28.38 -19.25 -5.70
N GLY A 477 28.82 -18.19 -6.31
CA GLY A 477 30.06 -18.17 -7.08
C GLY A 477 30.42 -16.79 -7.57
N GLU A 478 31.37 -16.75 -8.47
CA GLU A 478 31.86 -15.53 -9.10
C GLU A 478 31.92 -15.72 -10.61
N LEU A 479 31.57 -14.66 -11.36
CA LEU A 479 31.85 -14.61 -12.79
C LEU A 479 33.36 -14.43 -13.00
N LYS A 480 33.83 -14.59 -14.23
CA LYS A 480 35.26 -14.50 -14.54
C LYS A 480 35.91 -13.17 -14.14
N ASN A 481 35.12 -12.11 -14.08
CA ASN A 481 35.59 -10.78 -13.67
C ASN A 481 35.45 -10.50 -12.15
N GLY A 482 35.02 -11.52 -11.38
CA GLY A 482 34.87 -11.39 -9.94
C GLY A 482 33.49 -10.91 -9.45
N ILE A 483 32.52 -10.65 -10.35
CA ILE A 483 31.14 -10.33 -9.93
C ILE A 483 30.55 -11.53 -9.19
N ARG A 484 30.11 -11.31 -7.96
CA ARG A 484 29.51 -12.36 -7.13
C ARG A 484 28.06 -12.59 -7.50
N TYR A 485 27.63 -13.85 -7.45
CA TYR A 485 26.24 -14.21 -7.67
C TYR A 485 25.72 -15.20 -6.64
N ALA A 486 24.43 -15.18 -6.42
CA ALA A 486 23.70 -16.17 -5.67
C ALA A 486 22.51 -16.64 -6.53
N LEU A 487 22.50 -17.93 -6.86
CA LEU A 487 21.43 -18.55 -7.62
C LEU A 487 20.59 -19.42 -6.68
N PHE A 488 19.33 -19.10 -6.56
CA PHE A 488 18.38 -19.82 -5.72
C PHE A 488 17.36 -20.55 -6.58
N PRO A 489 17.68 -21.80 -7.05
CA PRO A 489 16.74 -22.63 -7.78
C PRO A 489 15.63 -23.10 -6.84
N THR A 490 14.42 -22.61 -7.05
CA THR A 490 13.25 -22.97 -6.27
C THR A 490 11.98 -22.68 -7.08
N ALA A 491 10.97 -23.51 -6.91
CA ALA A 491 9.66 -23.18 -7.48
C ALA A 491 9.10 -21.94 -6.77
N THR A 492 8.61 -20.99 -7.57
CA THR A 492 7.97 -19.78 -7.04
C THR A 492 6.45 -19.91 -7.16
N ARG A 493 5.72 -19.23 -6.27
CA ARG A 493 4.27 -19.33 -6.22
C ARG A 493 3.57 -18.82 -7.49
N ASP A 494 4.19 -17.88 -8.20
CA ASP A 494 3.68 -17.28 -9.44
C ASP A 494 4.35 -17.83 -10.72
N ASP A 495 5.20 -18.86 -10.58
CA ASP A 495 6.01 -19.44 -11.65
C ASP A 495 6.89 -18.42 -12.38
N LYS A 496 7.31 -17.37 -11.69
CA LYS A 496 8.22 -16.35 -12.21
C LYS A 496 9.64 -16.54 -11.70
N THR A 497 10.59 -16.14 -12.53
CA THR A 497 12.00 -16.00 -12.16
C THR A 497 12.31 -14.53 -11.96
N TYR A 498 13.04 -14.23 -10.89
CA TYR A 498 13.43 -12.87 -10.49
C TYR A 498 14.94 -12.75 -10.51
N ALA A 499 15.45 -11.74 -11.20
CA ALA A 499 16.87 -11.38 -11.18
C ALA A 499 17.02 -9.95 -10.68
N THR A 500 17.95 -9.75 -9.75
CA THR A 500 18.32 -8.42 -9.25
C THR A 500 19.83 -8.25 -9.43
N ILE A 501 20.22 -7.21 -10.15
CA ILE A 501 21.61 -6.86 -10.40
C ILE A 501 21.87 -5.51 -9.76
N SER A 502 22.78 -5.45 -8.78
CA SER A 502 23.22 -4.20 -8.17
C SER A 502 24.56 -3.82 -8.79
N LEU A 503 24.62 -2.66 -9.41
CA LEU A 503 25.82 -2.09 -10.03
C LEU A 503 26.31 -0.91 -9.19
N ASP A 504 27.53 -0.99 -8.69
CA ASP A 504 28.14 0.05 -7.86
C ASP A 504 29.25 0.76 -8.63
N PHE A 505 29.32 2.09 -8.51
CA PHE A 505 30.29 2.88 -9.27
C PHE A 505 30.60 4.22 -8.60
N GLY A 506 31.75 4.77 -8.95
CA GLY A 506 32.16 6.11 -8.55
C GLY A 506 32.45 6.23 -7.06
N ASP A 507 32.54 7.46 -6.60
CA ASP A 507 32.74 7.84 -5.21
C ASP A 507 32.12 9.21 -4.94
N GLU A 508 32.24 9.72 -3.74
CA GLU A 508 31.70 11.00 -3.32
C GLU A 508 32.16 12.14 -4.23
N LYS A 509 33.44 12.16 -4.55
CA LYS A 509 34.07 13.21 -5.37
C LYS A 509 33.67 13.11 -6.85
N ALA A 510 33.74 11.91 -7.41
CA ALA A 510 33.41 11.69 -8.82
C ALA A 510 31.96 11.99 -9.15
N LEU A 511 31.05 11.81 -8.19
CA LEU A 511 29.61 11.97 -8.37
C LEU A 511 29.08 13.30 -7.86
N PHE A 512 29.93 14.16 -7.33
CA PHE A 512 29.52 15.48 -6.86
C PHE A 512 28.88 16.30 -8.00
N GLY A 513 27.70 16.84 -7.76
CA GLY A 513 26.94 17.58 -8.77
C GLY A 513 26.20 16.72 -9.80
N LYS A 514 26.28 15.39 -9.69
CA LYS A 514 25.73 14.47 -10.71
C LYS A 514 24.50 13.68 -10.27
N GLY A 515 23.88 14.04 -9.15
CA GLY A 515 22.71 13.32 -8.65
C GLY A 515 21.54 13.27 -9.61
N VAL A 516 21.18 14.40 -10.20
CA VAL A 516 20.10 14.48 -11.22
C VAL A 516 20.49 13.70 -12.48
N THR A 517 21.74 13.83 -12.94
CA THR A 517 22.23 13.08 -14.10
C THR A 517 22.14 11.57 -13.88
N LEU A 518 22.52 11.11 -12.68
CA LEU A 518 22.42 9.71 -12.28
C LEU A 518 20.97 9.22 -12.34
N ASP A 519 20.05 9.96 -11.75
CA ASP A 519 18.63 9.59 -11.73
C ASP A 519 18.02 9.55 -13.13
N LEU A 520 18.31 10.57 -13.97
CA LEU A 520 17.82 10.61 -15.35
C LEU A 520 18.41 9.46 -16.18
N THR A 521 19.67 9.14 -15.99
CA THR A 521 20.32 8.01 -16.68
C THR A 521 19.59 6.71 -16.37
N SER A 522 19.34 6.43 -15.08
CA SER A 522 18.61 5.22 -14.68
C SER A 522 17.23 5.13 -15.33
N TYR A 523 16.47 6.21 -15.30
CA TYR A 523 15.12 6.27 -15.87
C TYR A 523 15.12 6.07 -17.39
N LEU A 524 16.07 6.67 -18.12
CA LEU A 524 16.09 6.67 -19.58
C LEU A 524 16.63 5.38 -20.19
N MET A 525 17.33 4.54 -19.43
CA MET A 525 17.97 3.34 -19.97
C MET A 525 17.00 2.34 -20.61
N LEU A 526 15.77 2.29 -20.15
CA LEU A 526 14.73 1.40 -20.68
C LEU A 526 13.67 2.12 -21.52
N ARG A 527 13.92 3.37 -21.90
CA ARG A 527 12.98 4.19 -22.69
C ARG A 527 13.24 4.15 -24.19
N GLY A 528 13.92 3.13 -24.66
CA GLY A 528 14.27 2.93 -26.05
C GLY A 528 15.74 2.62 -26.22
N SER A 529 16.05 1.76 -27.19
CA SER A 529 17.43 1.41 -27.55
C SER A 529 17.67 1.69 -29.02
N ASP A 530 18.90 1.51 -29.48
CA ASP A 530 19.23 1.66 -30.90
C ASP A 530 18.43 0.71 -31.79
N LYS A 531 18.06 -0.46 -31.26
CA LYS A 531 17.35 -1.52 -32.00
C LYS A 531 15.86 -1.60 -31.69
N HIS A 532 15.41 -1.11 -30.54
CA HIS A 532 14.05 -1.33 -30.07
C HIS A 532 13.41 -0.05 -29.53
N SER A 533 12.19 0.21 -29.97
CA SER A 533 11.38 1.32 -29.46
C SER A 533 10.85 1.02 -28.05
N LEU A 534 10.40 2.04 -27.34
CA LEU A 534 9.71 1.90 -26.05
C LEU A 534 8.50 0.96 -26.16
N GLN A 535 7.73 1.07 -27.26
CA GLN A 535 6.58 0.22 -27.52
C GLN A 535 6.98 -1.26 -27.63
N GLU A 536 8.06 -1.56 -28.35
CA GLU A 536 8.57 -2.92 -28.47
C GLU A 536 9.03 -3.49 -27.14
N ILE A 537 9.70 -2.68 -26.32
CA ILE A 537 10.15 -3.06 -24.97
C ILE A 537 8.93 -3.38 -24.07
N THR A 538 7.93 -2.51 -24.11
CA THR A 538 6.68 -2.71 -23.35
C THR A 538 5.96 -3.99 -23.81
N ASP A 539 5.84 -4.22 -25.09
CA ASP A 539 5.18 -5.41 -25.64
C ASP A 539 5.92 -6.71 -25.29
N LYS A 540 7.25 -6.68 -25.29
CA LYS A 540 8.07 -7.82 -24.85
C LYS A 540 7.84 -8.16 -23.37
N ALA A 541 7.76 -7.16 -22.50
CA ALA A 541 7.47 -7.36 -21.09
C ALA A 541 6.07 -8.00 -20.89
N ILE A 542 5.07 -7.48 -21.60
CA ILE A 542 3.70 -8.02 -21.54
C ILE A 542 3.68 -9.48 -22.02
N ALA A 543 4.33 -9.78 -23.17
CA ALA A 543 4.39 -11.14 -23.71
C ALA A 543 5.08 -12.13 -22.76
N ALA A 544 6.05 -11.66 -21.97
CA ALA A 544 6.76 -12.49 -21.00
C ALA A 544 6.03 -12.57 -19.64
N SER A 545 4.88 -11.94 -19.49
CA SER A 545 4.19 -11.76 -18.21
C SER A 545 5.16 -11.24 -17.14
N GLY A 546 5.98 -10.27 -17.50
CA GLY A 546 7.06 -9.79 -16.67
C GLY A 546 7.30 -8.29 -16.80
N GLY A 547 8.47 -7.89 -16.36
CA GLY A 547 8.87 -6.50 -16.41
C GLY A 547 10.35 -6.33 -16.11
N ALA A 548 10.84 -5.13 -16.38
CA ALA A 548 12.20 -4.74 -16.05
C ALA A 548 12.20 -3.29 -15.57
N SER A 549 13.09 -3.00 -14.65
CA SER A 549 13.28 -1.64 -14.13
C SER A 549 14.74 -1.37 -13.82
N VAL A 550 15.12 -0.11 -13.90
CA VAL A 550 16.40 0.39 -13.43
C VAL A 550 16.11 1.55 -12.48
N SER A 551 16.63 1.49 -11.30
CA SER A 551 16.52 2.56 -10.30
C SER A 551 17.89 2.94 -9.78
N SER A 552 18.04 4.17 -9.32
CA SER A 552 19.25 4.62 -8.63
C SER A 552 19.22 4.15 -7.17
N ASN A 553 20.39 3.83 -6.64
CA ASN A 553 20.58 3.36 -5.27
C ASN A 553 21.93 3.89 -4.76
N GLY A 554 21.90 5.01 -4.03
CA GLY A 554 23.11 5.66 -3.60
C GLY A 554 24.03 5.96 -4.79
N ASN A 555 25.25 5.46 -4.78
CA ASN A 555 26.14 5.54 -5.93
C ASN A 555 26.15 4.23 -6.74
N GLY A 556 24.96 3.85 -7.19
CA GLY A 556 24.77 2.66 -8.00
C GLY A 556 23.43 2.61 -8.70
N PHE A 557 23.23 1.55 -9.49
CA PHE A 557 21.94 1.19 -10.09
C PHE A 557 21.48 -0.17 -9.60
N THR A 558 20.19 -0.31 -9.42
CA THR A 558 19.55 -1.61 -9.20
C THR A 558 18.72 -1.95 -10.42
N ILE A 559 19.04 -3.06 -11.07
CA ILE A 559 18.33 -3.60 -12.22
C ILE A 559 17.52 -4.79 -11.75
N VAL A 560 16.21 -4.77 -11.98
CA VAL A 560 15.31 -5.88 -11.67
C VAL A 560 14.69 -6.37 -12.96
N VAL A 561 14.78 -7.68 -13.20
CA VAL A 561 14.15 -8.34 -14.35
C VAL A 561 13.35 -9.52 -13.82
N GLN A 562 12.08 -9.62 -14.23
CA GLN A 562 11.23 -10.74 -13.87
C GLN A 562 10.40 -11.19 -15.07
N ALA A 563 10.10 -12.45 -15.14
CA ALA A 563 9.26 -13.03 -16.17
C ALA A 563 8.81 -14.44 -15.77
N LYS A 564 7.78 -14.97 -16.45
CA LYS A 564 7.44 -16.40 -16.35
C LYS A 564 8.69 -17.24 -16.62
N LYS A 565 8.84 -18.33 -15.88
CA LYS A 565 10.06 -19.17 -15.89
C LYS A 565 10.45 -19.68 -17.28
N ASP A 566 9.49 -20.00 -18.14
CA ASP A 566 9.70 -20.49 -19.50
C ASP A 566 10.05 -19.37 -20.50
N LYS A 567 9.85 -18.13 -20.13
CA LYS A 567 10.10 -16.93 -20.95
C LYS A 567 11.23 -16.05 -20.41
N PHE A 568 11.72 -16.37 -19.23
CA PHE A 568 12.68 -15.53 -18.51
C PHE A 568 14.00 -15.37 -19.29
N GLU A 569 14.58 -16.43 -19.79
CA GLU A 569 15.90 -16.38 -20.45
C GLU A 569 15.86 -15.44 -21.68
N ASP A 570 14.87 -15.60 -22.55
CA ASP A 570 14.72 -14.75 -23.73
C ASP A 570 14.47 -13.29 -23.35
N PHE A 571 13.58 -13.07 -22.38
CA PHE A 571 13.27 -11.72 -21.89
C PHE A 571 14.48 -11.06 -21.23
N PHE A 572 15.19 -11.80 -20.40
CA PHE A 572 16.41 -11.30 -19.74
C PHE A 572 17.47 -10.90 -20.76
N ASN A 573 17.73 -11.73 -21.74
CA ASN A 573 18.69 -11.43 -22.81
C ASN A 573 18.27 -10.20 -23.63
N PHE A 574 16.97 -10.09 -23.91
CA PHE A 574 16.41 -8.92 -24.59
C PHE A 574 16.65 -7.62 -23.79
N ILE A 575 16.37 -7.65 -22.50
CA ILE A 575 16.56 -6.47 -21.61
C ILE A 575 18.06 -6.12 -21.50
N VAL A 576 18.92 -7.12 -21.40
CA VAL A 576 20.38 -6.88 -21.35
C VAL A 576 20.83 -6.19 -22.63
N ASP A 577 20.35 -6.60 -23.79
CA ASP A 577 20.67 -5.96 -25.07
C ASP A 577 20.19 -4.50 -25.11
N VAL A 578 18.99 -4.21 -24.59
CA VAL A 578 18.48 -2.85 -24.47
C VAL A 578 19.38 -2.01 -23.56
N LEU A 579 19.76 -2.55 -22.40
CA LEU A 579 20.61 -1.86 -21.43
C LEU A 579 22.02 -1.57 -21.96
N LYS A 580 22.53 -2.39 -22.87
CA LYS A 580 23.85 -2.21 -23.47
C LYS A 580 23.87 -1.15 -24.58
N GLN A 581 22.74 -0.81 -25.16
CA GLN A 581 22.60 0.10 -26.28
C GLN A 581 21.42 1.07 -26.12
N PRO A 582 21.29 1.74 -24.96
CA PRO A 582 20.19 2.68 -24.78
C PRO A 582 20.35 3.87 -25.72
N LYS A 583 19.27 4.36 -26.26
CA LYS A 583 19.28 5.44 -27.24
C LYS A 583 19.48 6.82 -26.62
N PHE A 584 18.96 7.05 -25.41
CA PHE A 584 18.93 8.36 -24.77
C PHE A 584 18.44 9.45 -25.72
N SER A 585 17.28 9.22 -26.38
CA SER A 585 16.77 10.15 -27.36
C SER A 585 16.50 11.52 -26.75
N GLN A 586 16.72 12.58 -27.55
CA GLN A 586 16.43 13.95 -27.10
C GLN A 586 14.97 14.10 -26.69
N THR A 587 14.05 13.48 -27.46
CA THR A 587 12.60 13.51 -27.15
C THR A 587 12.29 12.93 -25.77
N GLU A 588 12.80 11.74 -25.44
CA GLU A 588 12.58 11.11 -24.13
C GLU A 588 13.28 11.88 -23.00
N PHE A 589 14.47 12.40 -23.27
CA PHE A 589 15.18 13.26 -22.32
C PHE A 589 14.39 14.52 -22.01
N ASP A 590 13.93 15.23 -23.02
CA ASP A 590 13.15 16.46 -22.84
C ASP A 590 11.84 16.20 -22.09
N LEU A 591 11.17 15.10 -22.41
CA LEU A 591 9.95 14.68 -21.72
C LEU A 591 10.20 14.42 -20.23
N ALA A 592 11.23 13.66 -19.90
CA ALA A 592 11.59 13.35 -18.50
C ALA A 592 11.96 14.62 -17.73
N LYS A 593 12.75 15.49 -18.35
CA LYS A 593 13.15 16.78 -17.77
C LYS A 593 11.94 17.68 -17.48
N ASN A 594 11.05 17.83 -18.47
CA ASN A 594 9.86 18.68 -18.32
C ASN A 594 8.89 18.14 -17.28
N GLN A 595 8.69 16.83 -17.22
CA GLN A 595 7.86 16.20 -16.20
C GLN A 595 8.45 16.44 -14.80
N SER A 596 9.74 16.27 -14.62
CA SER A 596 10.42 16.52 -13.35
C SER A 596 10.26 17.96 -12.87
N LEU A 597 10.42 18.94 -13.79
CA LEU A 597 10.21 20.35 -13.48
C LEU A 597 8.74 20.64 -13.11
N SER A 598 7.79 20.04 -13.81
CA SER A 598 6.36 20.24 -13.54
C SER A 598 5.98 19.74 -12.13
N VAL A 599 6.50 18.60 -11.72
CA VAL A 599 6.26 18.07 -10.36
C VAL A 599 6.79 19.02 -9.30
N LEU A 600 7.92 19.65 -9.53
CA LEU A 600 8.54 20.59 -8.57
C LEU A 600 7.84 21.95 -8.49
N ASP A 601 7.01 22.30 -9.44
CA ASP A 601 6.21 23.53 -9.39
C ASP A 601 5.04 23.45 -8.41
N ARG A 602 4.75 22.28 -7.90
CA ARG A 602 3.66 22.04 -6.96
C ARG A 602 4.03 22.51 -5.55
N PRO A 603 3.16 23.25 -4.84
CA PRO A 603 3.45 23.63 -3.46
C PRO A 603 3.43 22.43 -2.51
N TYR A 604 4.30 22.45 -1.51
CA TYR A 604 4.38 21.41 -0.48
C TYR A 604 3.62 21.91 0.76
N THR A 605 2.40 21.45 0.94
CA THR A 605 1.48 21.96 1.98
C THR A 605 0.87 20.85 2.85
N GLU A 606 0.99 19.59 2.45
CA GLU A 606 0.43 18.46 3.22
C GLU A 606 1.21 18.25 4.53
N PRO A 607 0.53 17.95 5.65
CA PRO A 607 1.21 17.86 6.95
C PRO A 607 2.42 16.93 6.97
N ALA A 608 2.30 15.72 6.46
CA ALA A 608 3.40 14.75 6.45
C ALA A 608 4.59 15.23 5.60
N VAL A 609 4.31 15.85 4.45
CA VAL A 609 5.35 16.36 3.55
C VAL A 609 6.06 17.56 4.18
N VAL A 610 5.29 18.51 4.74
CA VAL A 610 5.85 19.68 5.43
C VAL A 610 6.72 19.25 6.60
N ALA A 611 6.26 18.29 7.42
CA ALA A 611 7.02 17.77 8.54
C ALA A 611 8.33 17.12 8.09
N SER A 612 8.29 16.26 7.06
CA SER A 612 9.48 15.56 6.54
C SER A 612 10.49 16.54 5.95
N MET A 613 10.05 17.51 5.16
CA MET A 613 10.94 18.49 4.54
C MET A 613 11.57 19.42 5.59
N THR A 614 10.79 19.86 6.57
CA THR A 614 11.29 20.66 7.67
C THR A 614 12.34 19.91 8.48
N LEU A 615 12.07 18.64 8.79
CA LEU A 615 13.00 17.79 9.52
C LEU A 615 14.30 17.57 8.74
N SER A 616 14.20 17.22 7.46
CA SER A 616 15.35 17.00 6.59
C SER A 616 16.25 18.23 6.51
N LYS A 617 15.65 19.41 6.45
CA LYS A 617 16.39 20.68 6.43
C LYS A 617 17.15 20.93 7.73
N ILE A 618 16.55 20.62 8.87
CA ILE A 618 17.21 20.73 10.19
C ILE A 618 18.39 19.78 10.28
N LEU A 619 18.27 18.57 9.77
CA LEU A 619 19.26 17.51 9.86
C LEU A 619 20.38 17.61 8.81
N GLU A 620 20.33 18.57 7.91
CA GLU A 620 21.27 18.71 6.79
C GLU A 620 22.69 19.01 7.25
N ILE A 621 23.64 18.20 6.82
CA ILE A 621 25.06 18.37 7.12
C ILE A 621 25.94 18.40 5.85
N TYR A 622 25.35 18.13 4.67
CA TYR A 622 26.07 18.04 3.42
C TYR A 622 25.93 19.33 2.59
N GLN A 623 26.88 19.55 1.70
CA GLN A 623 26.84 20.69 0.78
C GLN A 623 25.90 20.41 -0.41
N PRO A 624 25.27 21.46 -0.99
CA PRO A 624 24.56 21.31 -2.25
C PRO A 624 25.46 20.70 -3.35
N GLY A 625 24.96 19.67 -4.02
CA GLY A 625 25.70 18.90 -5.03
C GLY A 625 26.20 17.54 -4.51
N ASP A 626 26.36 17.36 -3.22
CA ASP A 626 26.65 16.06 -2.62
C ASP A 626 25.47 15.12 -2.85
N LEU A 627 25.73 13.83 -3.15
CA LEU A 627 24.65 12.85 -3.36
C LEU A 627 23.73 12.70 -2.13
N ARG A 628 24.24 12.99 -0.95
CA ARG A 628 23.52 12.87 0.32
C ARG A 628 22.76 14.14 0.71
N TYR A 629 22.92 15.24 -0.05
CA TYR A 629 22.21 16.49 0.18
C TYR A 629 20.72 16.25 0.11
N HIS A 630 19.97 16.76 1.10
CA HIS A 630 18.52 16.55 1.14
C HIS A 630 17.83 17.25 -0.03
N PHE A 631 16.65 16.76 -0.36
CA PHE A 631 15.84 17.33 -1.43
C PHE A 631 15.40 18.76 -1.09
N GLU A 632 15.81 19.72 -1.92
CA GLU A 632 15.43 21.13 -1.85
C GLU A 632 14.88 21.53 -3.22
N PRO A 633 13.61 21.94 -3.32
CA PRO A 633 12.96 22.14 -4.63
C PRO A 633 13.67 23.12 -5.56
N ASP A 634 14.11 24.29 -5.05
CA ASP A 634 14.77 25.29 -5.89
C ASP A 634 16.11 24.81 -6.39
N PHE A 635 16.89 24.14 -5.56
CA PHE A 635 18.16 23.52 -5.98
C PHE A 635 17.95 22.40 -6.98
N ALA A 636 16.95 21.55 -6.76
CA ALA A 636 16.59 20.49 -7.70
C ALA A 636 16.14 21.05 -9.05
N LYS A 637 15.31 22.10 -9.06
CA LYS A 637 14.90 22.79 -10.31
C LYS A 637 16.10 23.31 -11.08
N LYS A 638 17.03 23.94 -10.38
CA LYS A 638 18.26 24.45 -11.00
C LYS A 638 19.06 23.33 -11.65
N GLN A 639 19.33 22.25 -10.94
CA GLN A 639 20.06 21.10 -11.46
C GLN A 639 19.36 20.47 -12.66
N ILE A 640 18.04 20.27 -12.58
CA ILE A 640 17.25 19.69 -13.68
C ILE A 640 17.29 20.61 -14.91
N SER A 641 17.17 21.92 -14.69
CA SER A 641 17.19 22.89 -15.79
C SER A 641 18.55 22.93 -16.54
N GLU A 642 19.63 22.68 -15.82
CA GLU A 642 20.99 22.75 -16.35
C GLU A 642 21.51 21.47 -17.01
N VAL A 643 20.91 20.30 -16.67
CA VAL A 643 21.34 19.01 -17.21
C VAL A 643 21.03 18.91 -18.70
N THR A 644 21.93 18.31 -19.45
CA THR A 644 21.81 18.10 -20.89
C THR A 644 21.81 16.63 -21.26
N GLN A 645 21.24 16.30 -22.42
CA GLN A 645 21.21 14.94 -22.94
C GLN A 645 22.62 14.34 -23.09
N PRO A 646 23.61 15.08 -23.68
CA PRO A 646 24.98 14.55 -23.77
C PRO A 646 25.58 14.18 -22.40
N GLN A 647 25.27 14.91 -21.34
CA GLN A 647 25.75 14.58 -19.99
C GLN A 647 25.20 13.24 -19.50
N VAL A 648 23.94 12.92 -19.79
CA VAL A 648 23.34 11.62 -19.46
C VAL A 648 24.07 10.50 -20.19
N LYS A 649 24.31 10.65 -21.49
CA LYS A 649 25.05 9.66 -22.27
C LYS A 649 26.48 9.50 -21.77
N GLN A 650 27.14 10.58 -21.44
CA GLN A 650 28.50 10.57 -20.89
C GLN A 650 28.55 9.85 -19.55
N PHE A 651 27.57 10.08 -18.68
CA PHE A 651 27.46 9.40 -17.40
C PHE A 651 27.32 7.88 -17.58
N TYR A 652 26.46 7.47 -18.49
CA TYR A 652 26.27 6.06 -18.85
C TYR A 652 27.59 5.44 -19.33
N ASP A 653 28.27 6.10 -20.30
CA ASP A 653 29.52 5.61 -20.86
C ASP A 653 30.65 5.49 -19.80
N GLN A 654 30.63 6.37 -18.80
CA GLN A 654 31.65 6.41 -17.76
C GLN A 654 31.41 5.36 -16.67
N PHE A 655 30.18 5.13 -16.25
CA PHE A 655 29.87 4.41 -15.00
C PHE A 655 29.07 3.11 -15.16
N PHE A 656 28.32 2.92 -16.23
CA PHE A 656 27.37 1.81 -16.32
C PHE A 656 28.10 0.44 -16.32
N VAL A 657 29.17 0.30 -17.04
CA VAL A 657 29.96 -0.92 -17.08
C VAL A 657 30.89 -0.95 -15.87
N THR A 658 30.64 -1.89 -14.95
CA THR A 658 31.41 -2.03 -13.70
C THR A 658 31.47 -3.50 -13.29
N ASP A 659 32.57 -3.90 -12.67
CA ASP A 659 32.74 -5.21 -12.04
C ASP A 659 32.45 -5.17 -10.53
N HIS A 660 32.16 -3.99 -9.99
CA HIS A 660 31.64 -3.84 -8.64
C HIS A 660 30.12 -4.08 -8.66
N ALA A 661 29.73 -5.33 -8.66
CA ALA A 661 28.33 -5.72 -8.84
C ALA A 661 28.02 -7.01 -8.07
N GLN A 662 26.73 -7.22 -7.81
CA GLN A 662 26.22 -8.44 -7.20
C GLN A 662 24.94 -8.85 -7.95
N ILE A 663 24.76 -10.14 -8.13
CA ILE A 663 23.61 -10.68 -8.87
C ILE A 663 22.92 -11.76 -8.05
N ALA A 664 21.62 -11.61 -7.85
CA ALA A 664 20.79 -12.65 -7.24
C ALA A 664 19.71 -13.08 -8.24
N VAL A 665 19.50 -14.38 -8.38
CA VAL A 665 18.45 -14.94 -9.22
C VAL A 665 17.67 -15.98 -8.43
N THR A 666 16.35 -15.86 -8.40
CA THR A 666 15.45 -16.78 -7.69
C THR A 666 14.37 -17.27 -8.64
N GLY A 667 14.14 -18.57 -8.69
CA GLY A 667 13.11 -19.16 -9.52
C GLY A 667 13.39 -20.61 -9.90
N ASP A 668 12.51 -21.17 -10.70
CA ASP A 668 12.65 -22.55 -11.20
C ASP A 668 13.48 -22.53 -12.50
N PHE A 669 14.77 -22.70 -12.36
CA PHE A 669 15.73 -22.66 -13.48
C PHE A 669 16.87 -23.66 -13.28
N ASP A 670 17.55 -23.97 -14.37
CA ASP A 670 18.82 -24.73 -14.33
C ASP A 670 19.98 -23.79 -13.97
N ALA A 671 20.63 -24.06 -12.86
CA ALA A 671 21.68 -23.16 -12.32
C ALA A 671 22.89 -23.02 -13.27
N LYS A 672 23.30 -24.10 -13.96
CA LYS A 672 24.42 -24.04 -14.91
C LYS A 672 24.09 -23.14 -16.10
N LYS A 673 22.88 -23.27 -16.65
CA LYS A 673 22.43 -22.44 -17.76
C LYS A 673 22.33 -20.98 -17.32
N MET A 674 21.82 -20.73 -16.12
CA MET A 674 21.72 -19.36 -15.58
C MET A 674 23.09 -18.74 -15.40
N GLN A 675 24.05 -19.48 -14.88
CA GLN A 675 25.43 -19.00 -14.75
C GLN A 675 26.02 -18.62 -16.12
N LYS A 676 25.81 -19.43 -17.15
CA LYS A 676 26.23 -19.10 -18.52
C LYS A 676 25.59 -17.83 -19.05
N THR A 677 24.29 -17.66 -18.79
CA THR A 677 23.54 -16.47 -19.17
C THR A 677 24.11 -15.22 -18.49
N LEU A 678 24.40 -15.29 -17.21
CA LEU A 678 24.99 -14.18 -16.45
C LEU A 678 26.43 -13.90 -16.89
N GLN A 679 27.22 -14.95 -17.17
CA GLN A 679 28.60 -14.80 -17.65
C GLN A 679 28.62 -14.09 -19.00
N LYS A 680 27.74 -14.43 -19.91
CA LYS A 680 27.62 -13.79 -21.21
C LYS A 680 27.18 -12.34 -21.06
N ALA A 681 26.25 -12.05 -20.14
CA ALA A 681 25.70 -10.71 -19.95
C ALA A 681 26.71 -9.74 -19.30
N PHE A 682 27.41 -10.18 -18.25
CA PHE A 682 28.17 -9.29 -17.38
C PHE A 682 29.60 -9.74 -17.11
N GLY A 683 30.01 -10.94 -17.52
CA GLY A 683 31.29 -11.52 -17.10
C GLY A 683 32.57 -10.90 -17.68
N SER A 684 32.43 -10.01 -18.69
CA SER A 684 33.54 -9.28 -19.28
C SER A 684 33.60 -7.82 -18.77
N TRP A 685 32.66 -7.41 -17.92
CA TRP A 685 32.61 -6.02 -17.46
C TRP A 685 33.75 -5.72 -16.51
N LYS A 686 34.29 -4.50 -16.63
CA LYS A 686 35.34 -4.01 -15.77
C LYS A 686 35.14 -2.51 -15.53
N ALA A 687 35.23 -2.12 -14.26
CA ALA A 687 35.09 -0.71 -13.90
C ALA A 687 36.15 0.15 -14.56
N LYS A 688 35.73 1.27 -15.14
CA LYS A 688 36.62 2.29 -15.72
C LYS A 688 37.10 3.30 -14.69
N GLN A 689 36.40 3.37 -13.56
CA GLN A 689 36.64 4.32 -12.48
C GLN A 689 36.71 3.59 -11.14
N PRO A 690 37.50 4.12 -10.18
CA PRO A 690 37.47 3.58 -8.83
C PRO A 690 36.09 3.65 -8.19
N TYR A 691 35.79 2.70 -7.31
CA TYR A 691 34.55 2.67 -6.54
C TYR A 691 34.84 2.75 -5.05
N THR A 692 34.13 3.63 -4.38
CA THR A 692 34.04 3.68 -2.92
C THR A 692 32.59 4.02 -2.55
N LYS A 693 31.98 3.20 -1.69
CA LYS A 693 30.59 3.42 -1.28
C LYS A 693 30.44 4.77 -0.59
N VAL A 694 29.44 5.53 -1.00
CA VAL A 694 29.05 6.79 -0.35
C VAL A 694 28.12 6.43 0.82
N THR A 695 28.57 6.72 2.03
CA THR A 695 27.83 6.40 3.26
C THR A 695 27.44 7.66 4.01
N GLY A 696 26.42 7.58 4.87
CA GLY A 696 26.11 8.62 5.82
C GLY A 696 27.18 8.72 6.92
N GLN A 697 26.96 9.58 7.88
CA GLN A 697 27.82 9.68 9.07
C GLN A 697 26.97 9.98 10.30
N TYR A 698 27.36 9.40 11.42
CA TYR A 698 26.74 9.70 12.70
C TYR A 698 26.99 11.16 13.07
N THR A 699 25.91 11.88 13.39
CA THR A 699 25.97 13.30 13.77
C THR A 699 25.05 13.54 14.95
N VAL A 700 25.56 14.21 15.97
CA VAL A 700 24.78 14.61 17.15
C VAL A 700 24.03 15.92 16.85
N TYR A 701 22.74 15.91 17.10
CA TYR A 701 21.90 17.09 16.98
C TYR A 701 21.47 17.57 18.36
N LYS A 702 21.42 18.89 18.53
CA LYS A 702 20.85 19.50 19.72
C LYS A 702 19.32 19.42 19.64
N ALA A 703 18.68 19.09 20.77
CA ALA A 703 17.24 19.01 20.85
C ALA A 703 16.59 20.32 20.38
N GLN A 704 15.61 20.21 19.51
CA GLN A 704 14.78 21.32 19.08
C GLN A 704 13.39 20.83 18.70
N LYS A 705 12.45 21.74 18.75
CA LYS A 705 11.05 21.48 18.45
C LYS A 705 10.56 22.56 17.50
N VAL A 706 10.05 22.17 16.34
CA VAL A 706 9.52 23.08 15.32
C VAL A 706 8.05 22.73 15.07
N HIS A 707 7.19 23.74 15.16
CA HIS A 707 5.77 23.62 14.82
C HIS A 707 5.57 24.36 13.50
N ALA A 708 5.48 23.59 12.42
CA ALA A 708 5.42 24.07 11.04
C ALA A 708 3.97 24.22 10.56
N LEU A 709 3.71 25.25 9.76
CA LEU A 709 2.41 25.45 9.12
C LEU A 709 2.25 24.54 7.92
N SER A 710 1.17 23.76 7.90
CA SER A 710 0.69 23.02 6.75
C SER A 710 -0.70 23.48 6.33
N GLU A 711 -1.28 22.84 5.32
CA GLU A 711 -2.66 23.15 4.93
C GLU A 711 -3.67 22.70 6.00
N GLN A 712 -4.88 23.24 5.91
CA GLN A 712 -5.96 22.87 6.83
C GLN A 712 -6.38 21.41 6.61
N ARG A 713 -6.17 20.61 7.66
CA ARG A 713 -6.61 19.22 7.76
C ARG A 713 -7.09 18.95 9.18
N GLU A 714 -7.93 17.94 9.33
CA GLU A 714 -8.39 17.49 10.64
C GLU A 714 -7.28 16.81 11.44
N PHE A 715 -6.17 16.48 10.79
CA PHE A 715 -5.01 15.89 11.45
C PHE A 715 -3.71 16.60 11.05
N GLY A 716 -2.72 16.49 11.94
CA GLY A 716 -1.36 16.92 11.70
C GLY A 716 -0.39 15.74 11.69
N SER A 717 0.87 16.02 11.38
CA SER A 717 1.95 15.02 11.36
C SER A 717 3.00 15.35 12.41
N TYR A 718 3.33 14.38 13.24
CA TYR A 718 4.42 14.41 14.22
C TYR A 718 5.56 13.55 13.75
N GLN A 719 6.78 14.06 13.72
CA GLN A 719 7.98 13.32 13.39
C GLN A 719 9.10 13.71 14.36
N SER A 720 9.74 12.72 14.94
CA SER A 720 10.84 12.91 15.88
C SER A 720 11.95 11.92 15.57
N VAL A 721 13.19 12.36 15.61
CA VAL A 721 14.35 11.51 15.34
C VAL A 721 15.44 11.69 16.38
N LEU A 722 16.14 10.58 16.64
CA LEU A 722 17.34 10.53 17.45
C LEU A 722 18.43 9.81 16.65
N ALA A 723 19.56 10.45 16.42
CA ALA A 723 20.72 9.82 15.80
C ALA A 723 21.39 8.85 16.78
N LEU A 724 21.86 7.71 16.27
CA LEU A 724 22.47 6.64 17.05
C LEU A 724 23.85 6.27 16.47
N PRO A 725 24.89 6.10 17.29
CA PRO A 725 26.20 5.61 16.83
C PRO A 725 26.24 4.07 16.72
N VAL A 726 25.19 3.50 16.10
CA VAL A 726 24.96 2.04 16.06
C VAL A 726 24.50 1.66 14.66
N GLY A 727 25.24 0.76 14.03
CA GLY A 727 24.83 0.11 12.78
C GLY A 727 24.27 -1.29 13.04
N SER A 728 23.86 -1.97 11.96
CA SER A 728 23.22 -3.30 12.04
C SER A 728 24.06 -4.38 12.70
N TYR A 729 25.39 -4.27 12.60
CA TYR A 729 26.33 -5.26 13.16
C TYR A 729 26.98 -4.82 14.48
N HIS A 730 26.55 -3.69 15.01
CA HIS A 730 27.00 -3.24 16.33
C HIS A 730 26.46 -4.17 17.42
N PRO A 731 27.26 -4.48 18.48
CA PRO A 731 26.78 -5.35 19.58
C PRO A 731 25.49 -4.90 20.25
N ASP A 732 25.21 -3.59 20.29
CA ASP A 732 23.99 -3.03 20.90
C ASP A 732 22.78 -2.98 19.94
N ALA A 733 22.96 -3.34 18.68
CA ALA A 733 21.86 -3.33 17.70
C ALA A 733 20.67 -4.21 18.12
N PRO A 734 20.87 -5.45 18.58
CA PRO A 734 19.73 -6.29 19.00
C PRO A 734 18.90 -5.66 20.13
N ALA A 735 19.54 -5.03 21.10
CA ALA A 735 18.84 -4.36 22.21
C ALA A 735 17.97 -3.20 21.71
N LEU A 736 18.47 -2.43 20.75
CA LEU A 736 17.73 -1.31 20.16
C LEU A 736 16.56 -1.80 19.30
N ILE A 737 16.69 -2.95 18.63
CA ILE A 737 15.60 -3.58 17.87
C ILE A 737 14.45 -3.94 18.83
N ILE A 738 14.76 -4.56 19.95
CA ILE A 738 13.76 -4.90 20.98
C ILE A 738 13.14 -3.62 21.55
N LEU A 739 13.95 -2.61 21.85
CA LEU A 739 13.44 -1.32 22.36
C LEU A 739 12.46 -0.68 21.39
N SER A 740 12.80 -0.58 20.12
CA SER A 740 11.92 0.01 19.11
C SER A 740 10.59 -0.74 19.01
N HIS A 741 10.63 -2.06 19.11
CA HIS A 741 9.43 -2.87 19.11
C HIS A 741 8.53 -2.57 20.31
N ILE A 742 9.10 -2.48 21.51
CA ILE A 742 8.35 -2.17 22.74
C ILE A 742 7.80 -0.73 22.67
N LEU A 743 8.58 0.19 22.13
CA LEU A 743 8.22 1.61 22.03
C LEU A 743 6.99 1.84 21.16
N GLY A 744 6.97 1.34 19.91
CA GLY A 744 5.94 1.74 18.98
C GLY A 744 5.59 0.77 17.85
N ASN A 745 6.15 -0.44 17.78
CA ASN A 745 5.85 -1.35 16.67
C ASN A 745 4.57 -2.16 16.89
N SER A 746 4.21 -2.46 18.13
CA SER A 746 2.94 -3.12 18.40
C SER A 746 1.81 -2.09 18.45
N GLN A 747 0.79 -2.29 17.62
CA GLN A 747 -0.35 -1.36 17.54
C GLN A 747 -1.29 -1.43 18.76
N LEU A 748 -1.24 -2.50 19.52
CA LEU A 748 -2.12 -2.71 20.67
C LEU A 748 -1.39 -2.59 22.01
N SER A 749 -0.17 -3.10 22.09
CA SER A 749 0.53 -3.26 23.37
C SER A 749 1.81 -2.44 23.54
N SER A 750 2.24 -1.70 22.51
CA SER A 750 3.41 -0.84 22.65
C SER A 750 3.17 0.32 23.61
N ARG A 751 4.26 0.89 24.14
CA ARG A 751 4.17 2.04 25.05
C ARG A 751 3.49 3.25 24.41
N LEU A 752 3.76 3.52 23.13
CA LEU A 752 3.12 4.60 22.39
C LEU A 752 1.64 4.30 22.12
N ALA A 753 1.29 3.03 21.83
CA ALA A 753 -0.12 2.64 21.67
C ALA A 753 -0.93 2.97 22.92
N GLN A 754 -0.43 2.59 24.07
CA GLN A 754 -1.11 2.81 25.35
C GLN A 754 -1.26 4.30 25.67
N GLU A 755 -0.21 5.10 25.45
CA GLU A 755 -0.23 6.52 25.81
C GLU A 755 -0.98 7.39 24.81
N LEU A 756 -0.73 7.20 23.51
CA LEU A 756 -1.26 8.10 22.47
C LEU A 756 -2.68 7.72 22.04
N ARG A 757 -2.98 6.44 21.99
CA ARG A 757 -4.23 5.94 21.42
C ARG A 757 -5.25 5.60 22.49
N GLU A 758 -4.88 4.79 23.47
CA GLU A 758 -5.84 4.26 24.46
C GLU A 758 -6.13 5.21 25.60
N LYS A 759 -5.10 5.87 26.15
CA LYS A 759 -5.30 6.82 27.25
C LYS A 759 -5.81 8.18 26.81
N ASN A 760 -5.27 8.70 25.72
CA ASN A 760 -5.47 10.11 25.34
C ASN A 760 -6.24 10.29 24.04
N ALA A 761 -6.43 9.22 23.25
CA ALA A 761 -7.11 9.24 21.93
C ALA A 761 -6.62 10.38 21.01
N LEU A 762 -5.31 10.63 21.03
CA LEU A 762 -4.70 11.77 20.34
C LEU A 762 -4.38 11.49 18.88
N VAL A 763 -4.24 10.22 18.50
CA VAL A 763 -3.68 9.85 17.21
C VAL A 763 -4.57 8.89 16.43
N TYR A 764 -4.49 8.99 15.11
CA TYR A 764 -5.07 8.00 14.19
C TYR A 764 -4.10 6.83 13.94
N GLY A 765 -2.82 7.17 13.77
CA GLY A 765 -1.75 6.21 13.59
C GLY A 765 -0.48 6.70 14.26
N PHE A 766 0.36 5.77 14.64
CA PHE A 766 1.65 6.04 15.27
C PHE A 766 2.62 4.91 14.96
N GLY A 767 3.90 5.14 15.22
CA GLY A 767 4.90 4.10 15.10
C GLY A 767 6.27 4.56 15.58
N SER A 768 7.13 3.60 15.86
CA SER A 768 8.55 3.83 15.99
C SER A 768 9.29 3.05 14.89
N GLY A 769 10.39 3.60 14.43
CA GLY A 769 11.24 3.00 13.42
C GLY A 769 12.69 3.01 13.87
N LEU A 770 13.42 1.98 13.48
CA LEU A 770 14.85 1.90 13.70
C LEU A 770 15.53 1.61 12.37
N ASP A 771 16.36 2.54 11.92
CA ASP A 771 17.13 2.41 10.68
C ASP A 771 18.60 2.34 11.04
N LEU A 772 19.21 1.18 10.82
CA LEU A 772 20.60 0.90 11.15
C LEU A 772 21.39 0.62 9.88
N ASP A 773 22.48 1.39 9.66
CA ASP A 773 23.33 1.20 8.49
C ASP A 773 24.05 -0.17 8.59
N PRO A 774 24.04 -0.99 7.54
CA PRO A 774 24.71 -2.29 7.59
C PRO A 774 26.23 -2.24 7.43
N ASP A 775 26.80 -1.10 7.05
CA ASP A 775 28.21 -0.97 6.73
C ASP A 775 29.00 -0.12 7.73
N ILE A 776 28.31 0.81 8.42
CA ILE A 776 28.95 1.71 9.40
C ILE A 776 28.08 1.83 10.65
N ASN A 777 28.66 2.35 11.73
CA ASN A 777 27.92 2.61 12.96
C ASN A 777 27.20 3.95 12.90
N ASP A 778 26.11 3.95 12.15
CA ASP A 778 25.19 5.07 11.97
C ASP A 778 23.76 4.52 11.96
N GLY A 779 22.89 5.13 12.71
CA GLY A 779 21.51 4.71 12.81
C GLY A 779 20.60 5.84 13.26
N THR A 780 19.30 5.59 13.16
CA THR A 780 18.27 6.56 13.54
C THR A 780 17.12 5.84 14.22
N LEU A 781 16.71 6.34 15.39
CA LEU A 781 15.42 5.98 15.98
C LEU A 781 14.44 7.07 15.64
N SER A 782 13.29 6.71 15.06
CA SER A 782 12.24 7.64 14.70
C SER A 782 10.93 7.32 15.42
N ILE A 783 10.17 8.37 15.73
CA ILE A 783 8.81 8.26 16.25
C ILE A 783 7.92 9.10 15.33
N THR A 784 6.84 8.52 14.85
CA THR A 784 5.90 9.19 13.97
C THR A 784 4.48 9.03 14.47
N ALA A 785 3.64 10.02 14.23
CA ALA A 785 2.22 9.95 14.56
C ALA A 785 1.42 10.91 13.67
N ASN A 786 0.20 10.49 13.32
CA ASN A 786 -0.82 11.37 12.77
C ASN A 786 -1.79 11.72 13.89
N TYR A 787 -1.81 12.98 14.31
CA TYR A 787 -2.57 13.42 15.47
C TYR A 787 -3.77 14.30 15.07
N THR A 788 -4.75 14.41 15.95
CA THR A 788 -5.87 15.33 15.78
C THR A 788 -5.35 16.77 15.77
N SER A 789 -5.67 17.52 14.72
CA SER A 789 -5.27 18.92 14.56
C SER A 789 -5.64 19.74 15.79
N GLY A 790 -4.73 20.61 16.25
CA GLY A 790 -4.89 21.39 17.47
C GLY A 790 -4.35 20.73 18.74
N ARG A 791 -3.73 19.52 18.61
CA ARG A 791 -3.20 18.78 19.76
C ARG A 791 -1.71 18.45 19.68
N SER A 792 -0.96 19.22 18.92
CA SER A 792 0.49 18.98 18.72
C SER A 792 1.27 18.98 20.05
N ALA A 793 1.00 19.92 20.93
CA ALA A 793 1.69 20.01 22.22
C ALA A 793 1.46 18.78 23.09
N GLN A 794 0.25 18.22 23.07
CA GLN A 794 -0.09 17.04 23.86
C GLN A 794 0.58 15.79 23.34
N VAL A 795 0.68 15.64 22.00
CA VAL A 795 1.39 14.53 21.38
C VAL A 795 2.86 14.56 21.79
N SER A 796 3.50 15.71 21.70
CA SER A 796 4.88 15.88 22.13
C SER A 796 5.06 15.56 23.62
N GLN A 797 4.18 16.06 24.50
CA GLN A 797 4.21 15.76 25.93
C GLN A 797 4.04 14.26 26.20
N SER A 798 3.13 13.60 25.50
CA SER A 798 2.88 12.17 25.66
C SER A 798 4.06 11.33 25.21
N VAL A 799 4.70 11.70 24.11
CA VAL A 799 5.91 11.02 23.63
C VAL A 799 7.05 11.18 24.66
N HIS A 800 7.26 12.40 25.15
CA HIS A 800 8.27 12.66 26.19
C HIS A 800 7.98 11.91 27.49
N LYS A 801 6.73 11.78 27.88
CA LYS A 801 6.31 10.98 29.03
C LYS A 801 6.72 9.52 28.87
N VAL A 802 6.44 8.93 27.70
CA VAL A 802 6.84 7.53 27.41
C VAL A 802 8.35 7.38 27.48
N LEU A 803 9.12 8.29 26.88
CA LEU A 803 10.58 8.24 26.90
C LEU A 803 11.15 8.43 28.32
N ASN A 804 10.59 9.33 29.11
CA ASN A 804 10.97 9.52 30.51
C ASN A 804 10.70 8.28 31.37
N GLU A 805 9.56 7.62 31.16
CA GLU A 805 9.23 6.39 31.88
C GLU A 805 10.19 5.26 31.51
N LEU A 806 10.57 5.15 30.24
CA LEU A 806 11.58 4.17 29.78
C LEU A 806 12.93 4.43 30.47
N LEU A 807 13.34 5.69 30.59
CA LEU A 807 14.59 6.06 31.26
C LEU A 807 14.56 5.80 32.78
N SER A 808 13.44 6.11 33.42
CA SER A 808 13.34 6.01 34.89
C SER A 808 13.01 4.61 35.38
N LYS A 809 12.09 3.89 34.70
CA LYS A 809 11.58 2.59 35.12
C LYS A 809 12.07 1.44 34.22
N GLY A 810 12.50 1.74 33.01
CA GLY A 810 12.93 0.73 32.05
C GLY A 810 11.78 -0.11 31.51
N VAL A 811 12.14 -1.21 30.87
CA VAL A 811 11.22 -2.22 30.32
C VAL A 811 11.13 -3.40 31.29
N THR A 812 10.05 -4.14 31.20
CA THR A 812 9.83 -5.37 32.00
C THR A 812 10.30 -6.61 31.25
N GLU A 813 10.55 -7.70 32.01
CA GLU A 813 10.87 -9.00 31.41
C GLU A 813 9.77 -9.47 30.45
N GLN A 814 8.50 -9.29 30.83
CA GLN A 814 7.37 -9.64 29.99
C GLN A 814 7.37 -8.91 28.64
N GLU A 815 7.64 -7.61 28.68
CA GLU A 815 7.73 -6.81 27.45
C GLU A 815 8.86 -7.27 26.55
N VAL A 816 10.03 -7.54 27.10
CA VAL A 816 11.20 -8.00 26.34
C VAL A 816 10.95 -9.36 25.70
N GLU A 817 10.45 -10.31 26.45
CA GLU A 817 10.19 -11.66 25.93
C GLU A 817 9.01 -11.66 24.91
N ALA A 818 7.98 -10.86 25.14
CA ALA A 818 6.89 -10.69 24.17
C ALA A 818 7.38 -10.08 22.85
N ALA A 819 8.24 -9.07 22.93
CA ALA A 819 8.85 -8.45 21.74
C ALA A 819 9.68 -9.44 20.95
N LYS A 820 10.54 -10.22 21.62
CA LYS A 820 11.33 -11.28 20.98
C LYS A 820 10.45 -12.30 20.28
N ALA A 821 9.39 -12.78 20.94
CA ALA A 821 8.46 -13.76 20.39
C ALA A 821 7.78 -13.22 19.12
N ASP A 822 7.33 -11.99 19.13
CA ASP A 822 6.70 -11.36 17.97
C ASP A 822 7.69 -11.16 16.80
N ILE A 823 8.90 -10.73 17.11
CA ILE A 823 9.98 -10.58 16.10
C ILE A 823 10.28 -11.93 15.44
N MET A 824 10.47 -12.99 16.24
CA MET A 824 10.79 -14.33 15.73
C MET A 824 9.65 -14.93 14.92
N LYS A 825 8.42 -14.71 15.35
CA LYS A 825 7.22 -15.13 14.62
C LYS A 825 7.15 -14.48 13.24
N LYS A 826 7.45 -13.19 13.15
CA LYS A 826 7.50 -12.48 11.87
C LYS A 826 8.63 -12.98 10.97
N ARG A 827 9.77 -13.39 11.54
CA ARG A 827 10.86 -14.03 10.79
C ARG A 827 10.39 -15.30 10.10
N VAL A 828 9.71 -16.19 10.82
CA VAL A 828 9.18 -17.45 10.27
C VAL A 828 8.21 -17.17 9.15
N THR A 829 7.27 -16.26 9.35
CA THR A 829 6.27 -15.89 8.35
C THR A 829 6.91 -15.32 7.08
N ALA A 830 7.91 -14.44 7.24
CA ALA A 830 8.60 -13.84 6.09
C ALA A 830 9.33 -14.87 5.24
N LEU A 831 9.92 -15.89 5.85
CA LEU A 831 10.68 -16.94 5.14
C LEU A 831 9.80 -17.91 4.36
N GLU A 832 8.50 -17.88 4.53
CA GLU A 832 7.56 -18.67 3.74
C GLU A 832 7.38 -18.13 2.32
N ASP A 833 7.77 -16.89 2.06
CA ASP A 833 7.73 -16.28 0.73
C ASP A 833 9.17 -16.19 0.16
N GLU A 834 9.43 -16.89 -0.93
CA GLU A 834 10.73 -16.91 -1.60
C GLU A 834 11.18 -15.55 -2.11
N ARG A 835 10.24 -14.61 -2.34
CA ARG A 835 10.59 -13.23 -2.72
C ARG A 835 11.28 -12.46 -1.59
N ASN A 836 10.92 -12.75 -0.35
CA ASN A 836 11.60 -12.16 0.82
C ASN A 836 13.03 -12.70 0.95
N ILE A 837 13.22 -13.97 0.65
CA ILE A 837 14.56 -14.57 0.61
C ILE A 837 15.39 -13.93 -0.49
N HIS A 838 14.81 -13.78 -1.68
CA HIS A 838 15.46 -13.09 -2.81
C HIS A 838 15.92 -11.68 -2.42
N GLY A 839 15.09 -10.92 -1.70
CA GLY A 839 15.44 -9.58 -1.25
C GLY A 839 16.65 -9.49 -0.32
N MET A 840 16.98 -10.59 0.37
CA MET A 840 18.14 -10.64 1.26
C MET A 840 19.46 -10.88 0.51
N LEU A 841 19.41 -11.52 -0.64
CA LEU A 841 20.58 -12.11 -1.28
C LEU A 841 21.62 -11.09 -1.78
N THR A 842 21.18 -10.03 -2.48
CA THR A 842 22.10 -9.03 -3.04
C THR A 842 22.85 -8.26 -1.96
N GLY A 843 22.13 -7.80 -0.93
CA GLY A 843 22.75 -7.10 0.18
C GLY A 843 23.75 -7.98 0.96
N GLN A 844 23.42 -9.25 1.12
CA GLN A 844 24.31 -10.21 1.77
C GLN A 844 25.56 -10.50 0.92
N LEU A 845 25.42 -10.58 -0.41
CA LEU A 845 26.56 -10.77 -1.32
C LEU A 845 27.54 -9.59 -1.25
N GLU A 846 27.04 -8.37 -1.17
CA GLU A 846 27.87 -7.19 -1.05
C GLU A 846 28.77 -7.26 0.18
N ARG A 847 28.28 -7.85 1.27
CA ARG A 847 28.96 -7.97 2.56
C ARG A 847 29.65 -9.32 2.78
N ASN A 848 29.65 -10.18 1.75
CA ASN A 848 30.16 -11.55 1.83
C ASN A 848 29.46 -12.37 2.93
N LYS A 849 28.14 -12.24 3.05
CA LYS A 849 27.29 -12.94 4.00
C LYS A 849 26.39 -13.94 3.29
N THR A 850 25.84 -14.89 4.05
CA THR A 850 24.88 -15.89 3.60
C THR A 850 23.56 -15.74 4.36
N LEU A 851 22.56 -16.56 4.02
CA LEU A 851 21.29 -16.58 4.76
C LEU A 851 21.51 -16.91 6.25
N LEU A 852 22.58 -17.65 6.58
CA LEU A 852 22.89 -18.03 7.96
C LEU A 852 23.23 -16.84 8.85
N ASP A 853 23.64 -15.72 8.27
CA ASP A 853 23.88 -14.47 8.99
C ASP A 853 22.62 -14.03 9.78
N ARG A 854 21.44 -14.15 9.18
CA ARG A 854 20.18 -13.83 9.85
C ARG A 854 19.98 -14.71 11.10
N ALA A 855 20.26 -16.02 10.98
CA ALA A 855 20.12 -16.94 12.10
C ALA A 855 21.07 -16.58 13.26
N GLU A 856 22.30 -16.21 12.95
CA GLU A 856 23.30 -15.80 13.95
C GLU A 856 22.87 -14.53 14.68
N ARG A 857 22.36 -13.53 13.94
CA ARG A 857 21.89 -12.28 14.54
C ARG A 857 20.63 -12.49 15.37
N ASP A 858 19.74 -13.38 14.96
CA ASP A 858 18.55 -13.73 15.72
C ASP A 858 18.89 -14.46 17.04
N GLN A 859 19.95 -15.28 17.04
CA GLN A 859 20.46 -15.91 18.28
C GLN A 859 20.98 -14.86 19.26
N GLU A 860 21.69 -13.85 18.79
CA GLU A 860 22.16 -12.75 19.63
C GLU A 860 21.00 -11.98 20.26
N LEU A 861 19.97 -11.69 19.47
CA LEU A 861 18.75 -11.02 19.96
C LEU A 861 18.03 -11.87 21.02
N ALA A 862 17.90 -13.17 20.79
CA ALA A 862 17.22 -14.08 21.71
C ALA A 862 17.88 -14.20 23.08
N LYS A 863 19.19 -13.98 23.17
CA LYS A 863 19.96 -14.06 24.43
C LYS A 863 19.77 -12.85 25.33
N LEU A 864 19.27 -11.74 24.82
CA LEU A 864 19.20 -10.50 25.60
C LEU A 864 18.17 -10.60 26.72
N SER A 865 18.54 -10.09 27.89
CA SER A 865 17.68 -9.93 29.05
C SER A 865 17.08 -8.53 29.10
N LYS A 866 16.11 -8.31 29.99
CA LYS A 866 15.61 -6.96 30.25
C LYS A 866 16.71 -6.01 30.72
N ASP A 867 17.69 -6.52 31.47
CA ASP A 867 18.81 -5.68 31.95
C ASP A 867 19.68 -5.20 30.80
N ASP A 868 19.89 -6.03 29.77
CA ASP A 868 20.62 -5.66 28.56
C ASP A 868 19.88 -4.54 27.80
N VAL A 869 18.58 -4.66 27.66
CA VAL A 869 17.73 -3.64 26.98
C VAL A 869 17.72 -2.34 27.80
N ASN A 870 17.59 -2.43 29.11
CA ASN A 870 17.61 -1.26 30.00
C ASN A 870 18.96 -0.55 29.99
N ALA A 871 20.06 -1.28 29.87
CA ALA A 871 21.39 -0.69 29.71
C ALA A 871 21.50 0.10 28.41
N ALA A 872 20.96 -0.44 27.31
CA ALA A 872 20.91 0.25 26.02
C ALA A 872 20.02 1.52 26.08
N ILE A 873 18.88 1.46 26.77
CA ILE A 873 18.01 2.63 26.96
C ILE A 873 18.78 3.76 27.61
N LYS A 874 19.48 3.48 28.72
CA LYS A 874 20.27 4.49 29.44
C LYS A 874 21.44 5.02 28.61
N LYS A 875 22.04 4.18 27.78
CA LYS A 875 23.20 4.55 26.96
C LYS A 875 22.82 5.44 25.77
N TYR A 876 21.71 5.15 25.12
CA TYR A 876 21.37 5.74 23.82
C TYR A 876 20.22 6.72 23.81
N ILE A 877 19.24 6.58 24.71
CA ILE A 877 18.08 7.49 24.74
C ILE A 877 18.48 8.80 25.42
N LYS A 878 18.73 9.82 24.58
CA LYS A 878 19.17 11.14 25.01
C LYS A 878 18.10 12.17 24.67
N LEU A 879 17.33 12.59 25.66
CA LEU A 879 16.21 13.52 25.44
C LEU A 879 16.66 14.87 24.91
N ASP A 880 17.90 15.27 25.22
CA ASP A 880 18.51 16.52 24.75
C ASP A 880 19.07 16.46 23.33
N GLN A 881 18.83 15.36 22.60
CA GLN A 881 19.27 15.13 21.21
C GLN A 881 18.14 14.79 20.24
N PHE A 882 16.90 14.74 20.71
CA PHE A 882 15.75 14.54 19.83
C PHE A 882 15.41 15.79 19.05
N VAL A 883 15.23 15.66 17.74
CA VAL A 883 14.70 16.72 16.89
C VAL A 883 13.23 16.38 16.58
N GLU A 884 12.33 17.28 16.94
CA GLU A 884 10.89 17.10 16.77
C GLU A 884 10.31 18.11 15.81
N VAL A 885 9.45 17.66 14.90
CA VAL A 885 8.69 18.52 14.00
C VAL A 885 7.22 18.10 14.06
N MET A 886 6.34 19.07 14.31
CA MET A 886 4.91 18.93 14.14
C MET A 886 4.46 19.84 12.99
N ALA A 887 3.61 19.33 12.11
CA ALA A 887 3.04 20.13 11.02
C ALA A 887 1.52 20.03 11.03
N ASP A 888 0.87 21.17 11.10
CA ASP A 888 -0.59 21.32 11.08
C ASP A 888 -0.98 22.76 10.70
N GLN A 889 -2.27 23.05 10.76
CA GLN A 889 -2.80 24.38 10.40
C GLN A 889 -2.46 25.49 11.40
N TYR A 890 -1.94 25.17 12.58
CA TYR A 890 -1.64 26.13 13.64
C TYR A 890 -0.16 26.49 13.77
N GLY A 891 0.69 25.90 12.94
CA GLY A 891 2.13 26.14 13.01
C GLY A 891 2.57 27.44 12.34
N GLN A 892 3.88 27.63 12.29
CA GLN A 892 4.51 28.80 11.65
C GLN A 892 5.02 28.44 10.26
N PRO A 893 4.92 29.36 9.28
CA PRO A 893 5.43 29.12 7.93
C PRO A 893 6.92 28.75 7.95
N GLN A 894 7.29 27.78 7.11
CA GLN A 894 8.68 27.34 6.91
C GLN A 894 9.08 27.59 5.46
N ASN A 895 10.34 27.90 5.25
CA ASN A 895 10.89 28.01 3.89
C ASN A 895 11.23 26.60 3.37
N LEU A 896 10.35 26.06 2.52
CA LEU A 896 10.49 24.71 1.94
C LEU A 896 10.92 24.73 0.47
N LYS A 897 11.29 25.90 -0.07
CA LYS A 897 11.67 26.06 -1.48
C LYS A 897 13.07 25.56 -1.81
#